data_b3811d802709a6ca67e758e0faaeeaf8
#
_entry.id   b3811d802709a6ca67e758e0faaeeaf8
#
_cell.length_a   1.000
_cell.length_b   1.000
_cell.length_c   1.000
_cell.angle_alpha   90.00
_cell.angle_beta   90.00
_cell.angle_gamma   90.00
#
_symmetry.space_group_name_H-M   'P 1'
#
loop_
_entity.id
_entity.type
_entity.pdbx_description
1 polymer ?
#
loop_
_entity_poly.entity_id
_entity_poly.type
_entity_poly.pdbx_seq_one_letter_code
_entity_poly.pdbx_strand_id
1 'polypeptide(L)'
;MADFKVKIDGVEQTASDGTNAIDFYKDNKDIVVARINGQIKDLATALKANDEVIGITGNSEEGLAVIRHSTAHILAQAVQKLRPQTKLGIGPPIKDGFYFDFKVDENFTPDDLVKIESTMKDIIKSGQRFTRRVSDEKSLLKELTNEPFKIELIGIKGNPADDVMEVGGSELTIYDNIDFRSGEVVWSDLCRGPHVPSTKYLGVHKLMRTAGVYWRSNEKNPQLQRIYGTAWATKEDLANHLNLLEEAEKRDHRKLGVELDLFSFPDEIGSGLAVFHPKGGVIRKVMEDYSRKRHEESGYEFVYTPHITKSALFETSGHLEWYADGMFPPMQLDAEFNADGTVRKPAQNYYLKPMNCPFHNLIYKSTSKSYRDLPLRFFEFGSVYRYEKSGVIHGLTRVRGMTQDDAHIYTTLENMAEELDNLLKFVLNLLKDYGLDDFYLELSTKNPEKSVGTDAEWVQATETLRKAAEAQKIPLVMDEGGAAFYGPKISVQAKDALGRTWQMSTIQLDFQLPQKFELEFKDKDGSVKRPVMIHRALFGSIERFFGVLLEHYAGAFPPWLAPVQVVCIPIADTHIDYLKEIESKLKAKGVRVEIDSSDDRMQKKIRTAQTQKVPFMLIAGDQDVSANAVSFRFRDGTQENSVSVDDAIKRIVEAIDKRIQV
;
A
#
# COMPACT_ATOMS: atom_id res chain seq x y z
N MET A 1 -18.06 52.89 3.80
CA MET A 1 -17.27 51.65 3.86
C MET A 1 -15.98 51.94 3.10
N ALA A 2 -14.85 51.67 3.67
CA ALA A 2 -13.59 51.91 3.01
C ALA A 2 -13.31 50.80 1.96
N ASP A 3 -13.07 51.17 0.73
CA ASP A 3 -12.67 50.27 -0.32
C ASP A 3 -11.18 49.90 -0.15
N PHE A 4 -10.86 48.62 -0.38
CA PHE A 4 -9.49 48.13 -0.34
C PHE A 4 -9.21 47.15 -1.51
N LYS A 5 -7.95 46.90 -1.77
CA LYS A 5 -7.51 46.02 -2.87
C LYS A 5 -7.28 44.62 -2.36
N VAL A 6 -7.69 43.63 -3.18
CA VAL A 6 -7.45 42.21 -3.01
C VAL A 6 -6.99 41.63 -4.35
N LYS A 7 -6.29 40.51 -4.32
CA LYS A 7 -5.85 39.80 -5.53
C LYS A 7 -6.64 38.46 -5.63
N ILE A 8 -7.53 38.39 -6.62
CA ILE A 8 -8.40 37.22 -6.86
C ILE A 8 -7.88 36.47 -8.11
N ASP A 9 -7.47 35.22 -7.93
CA ASP A 9 -6.90 34.35 -8.98
C ASP A 9 -5.82 35.08 -9.80
N GLY A 10 -4.96 35.83 -9.10
CA GLY A 10 -3.88 36.61 -9.71
C GLY A 10 -4.24 37.98 -10.22
N VAL A 11 -5.53 38.38 -10.22
CA VAL A 11 -6.03 39.68 -10.72
C VAL A 11 -6.41 40.62 -9.57
N GLU A 12 -5.91 41.87 -9.59
CA GLU A 12 -6.27 42.87 -8.60
C GLU A 12 -7.73 43.31 -8.77
N GLN A 13 -8.51 43.23 -7.69
CA GLN A 13 -9.91 43.62 -7.63
C GLN A 13 -10.16 44.53 -6.40
N THR A 14 -11.28 45.26 -6.43
CA THR A 14 -11.69 46.12 -5.32
C THR A 14 -12.73 45.40 -4.47
N ALA A 15 -12.52 45.39 -3.16
CA ALA A 15 -13.44 44.90 -2.13
C ALA A 15 -13.79 46.02 -1.16
N SER A 16 -14.88 45.90 -0.48
CA SER A 16 -15.29 46.83 0.60
C SER A 16 -15.42 46.08 1.92
N ASP A 17 -15.47 46.81 3.01
CA ASP A 17 -15.63 46.20 4.33
C ASP A 17 -16.87 45.29 4.40
N GLY A 18 -16.68 44.04 4.86
CA GLY A 18 -17.68 42.98 4.89
C GLY A 18 -17.76 42.11 3.62
N THR A 19 -16.94 42.34 2.58
CA THR A 19 -16.86 41.48 1.40
C THR A 19 -16.22 40.14 1.78
N ASN A 20 -16.88 39.05 1.41
CA ASN A 20 -16.39 37.68 1.63
C ASN A 20 -15.80 37.10 0.34
N ALA A 21 -14.97 36.07 0.45
CA ALA A 21 -14.38 35.41 -0.73
C ALA A 21 -15.47 34.90 -1.70
N ILE A 22 -16.59 34.41 -1.22
CA ILE A 22 -17.71 33.91 -2.04
C ILE A 22 -18.29 34.99 -2.98
N ASP A 23 -18.16 36.29 -2.63
CA ASP A 23 -18.70 37.35 -3.44
C ASP A 23 -18.06 37.46 -4.83
N PHE A 24 -16.83 36.97 -4.96
CA PHE A 24 -16.08 36.90 -6.22
C PHE A 24 -16.35 35.62 -7.03
N TYR A 25 -16.97 34.59 -6.42
CA TYR A 25 -17.22 33.30 -7.05
C TYR A 25 -18.72 32.95 -7.17
N LYS A 26 -19.63 33.92 -7.01
CA LYS A 26 -21.09 33.68 -7.05
C LYS A 26 -21.58 32.98 -8.30
N ASP A 27 -20.94 33.27 -9.44
CA ASP A 27 -21.30 32.71 -10.75
C ASP A 27 -20.56 31.42 -11.07
N ASN A 28 -19.60 31.01 -10.24
CA ASN A 28 -18.84 29.78 -10.42
C ASN A 28 -19.05 28.81 -9.25
N LYS A 29 -20.04 27.94 -9.39
CA LYS A 29 -20.37 26.93 -8.35
C LYS A 29 -19.38 25.79 -8.25
N ASP A 30 -18.43 25.69 -9.16
CA ASP A 30 -17.38 24.66 -9.10
C ASP A 30 -16.34 25.01 -8.02
N ILE A 31 -16.24 26.30 -7.64
CA ILE A 31 -15.39 26.73 -6.53
C ILE A 31 -16.07 26.45 -5.20
N VAL A 32 -15.47 25.59 -4.38
CA VAL A 32 -16.04 25.10 -3.12
C VAL A 32 -15.39 25.70 -1.88
N VAL A 33 -14.13 26.09 -1.95
CA VAL A 33 -13.33 26.79 -0.93
C VAL A 33 -12.32 27.71 -1.58
N ALA A 34 -11.61 28.53 -0.81
CA ALA A 34 -10.53 29.38 -1.34
C ALA A 34 -9.25 29.20 -0.51
N ARG A 35 -8.11 29.33 -1.20
CA ARG A 35 -6.83 29.52 -0.54
C ARG A 35 -6.61 31.03 -0.33
N ILE A 36 -6.63 31.46 0.93
CA ILE A 36 -6.42 32.85 1.31
C ILE A 36 -5.08 32.96 2.01
N ASN A 37 -4.15 33.70 1.41
CA ASN A 37 -2.77 33.85 1.92
C ASN A 37 -2.08 32.50 2.23
N GLY A 38 -2.24 31.54 1.32
CA GLY A 38 -1.64 30.21 1.43
C GLY A 38 -2.44 29.18 2.26
N GLN A 39 -3.48 29.61 2.98
CA GLN A 39 -4.32 28.72 3.83
C GLN A 39 -5.69 28.47 3.19
N ILE A 40 -6.16 27.22 3.23
CA ILE A 40 -7.50 26.84 2.76
C ILE A 40 -8.53 27.32 3.79
N LYS A 41 -9.51 28.10 3.35
CA LYS A 41 -10.57 28.70 4.20
C LYS A 41 -11.92 28.63 3.51
N ASP A 42 -12.98 28.70 4.33
CA ASP A 42 -14.36 28.82 3.83
C ASP A 42 -14.50 30.01 2.89
N LEU A 43 -15.32 29.86 1.86
CA LEU A 43 -15.68 31.00 0.98
C LEU A 43 -16.44 32.11 1.73
N ALA A 44 -17.01 31.80 2.89
CA ALA A 44 -17.65 32.82 3.76
C ALA A 44 -16.65 33.67 4.57
N THR A 45 -15.32 33.45 4.39
CA THR A 45 -14.31 34.24 5.09
C THR A 45 -14.29 35.66 4.59
N ALA A 46 -14.42 36.63 5.53
CA ALA A 46 -14.30 38.06 5.23
C ALA A 46 -12.87 38.41 4.80
N LEU A 47 -12.76 39.15 3.71
CA LEU A 47 -11.47 39.54 3.14
C LEU A 47 -10.92 40.82 3.78
N LYS A 48 -9.61 40.93 3.77
CA LYS A 48 -8.86 42.10 4.26
C LYS A 48 -8.00 42.69 3.12
N ALA A 49 -7.54 43.92 3.33
CA ALA A 49 -6.67 44.58 2.40
C ALA A 49 -5.43 43.74 2.10
N ASN A 50 -5.10 43.60 0.81
CA ASN A 50 -3.97 42.84 0.26
C ASN A 50 -4.08 41.33 0.41
N ASP A 51 -5.25 40.77 0.71
CA ASP A 51 -5.44 39.32 0.66
C ASP A 51 -5.24 38.78 -0.75
N GLU A 52 -4.49 37.69 -0.88
CA GLU A 52 -4.38 36.88 -2.09
C GLU A 52 -5.31 35.69 -1.98
N VAL A 53 -6.28 35.59 -2.89
CA VAL A 53 -7.36 34.60 -2.88
C VAL A 53 -7.31 33.78 -4.15
N ILE A 54 -7.25 32.48 -4.03
CA ILE A 54 -7.28 31.52 -5.15
C ILE A 54 -8.46 30.58 -4.92
N GLY A 55 -9.37 30.51 -5.89
CA GLY A 55 -10.52 29.61 -5.85
C GLY A 55 -10.10 28.16 -6.05
N ILE A 56 -10.63 27.25 -5.22
CA ILE A 56 -10.35 25.81 -5.29
C ILE A 56 -11.60 25.09 -5.78
N THR A 57 -11.46 24.36 -6.88
CA THR A 57 -12.56 23.61 -7.52
C THR A 57 -12.87 22.32 -6.78
N GLY A 58 -14.13 21.90 -6.80
CA GLY A 58 -14.62 20.67 -6.13
C GLY A 58 -14.05 19.36 -6.70
N ASN A 59 -13.45 19.36 -7.89
CA ASN A 59 -12.81 18.19 -8.49
C ASN A 59 -11.28 18.14 -8.23
N SER A 60 -10.69 19.15 -7.62
CA SER A 60 -9.31 19.11 -7.16
C SER A 60 -9.18 18.23 -5.89
N GLU A 61 -7.97 17.76 -5.59
CA GLU A 61 -7.71 16.95 -4.41
C GLU A 61 -8.14 17.68 -3.11
N GLU A 62 -7.77 18.95 -2.99
CA GLU A 62 -8.14 19.79 -1.84
C GLU A 62 -9.64 20.06 -1.78
N GLY A 63 -10.28 20.34 -2.92
CA GLY A 63 -11.73 20.56 -2.98
C GLY A 63 -12.52 19.29 -2.65
N LEU A 64 -12.09 18.13 -3.14
CA LEU A 64 -12.67 16.83 -2.76
C LEU A 64 -12.51 16.54 -1.27
N ALA A 65 -11.39 16.87 -0.66
CA ALA A 65 -11.19 16.70 0.78
C ALA A 65 -12.23 17.50 1.57
N VAL A 66 -12.51 18.75 1.17
CA VAL A 66 -13.53 19.60 1.82
C VAL A 66 -14.96 19.10 1.56
N ILE A 67 -15.27 18.64 0.33
CA ILE A 67 -16.56 18.00 0.02
C ILE A 67 -16.77 16.77 0.91
N ARG A 68 -15.76 15.90 1.03
CA ARG A 68 -15.80 14.69 1.88
C ARG A 68 -15.99 15.04 3.34
N HIS A 69 -15.25 16.00 3.87
CA HIS A 69 -15.40 16.50 5.22
C HIS A 69 -16.81 17.04 5.48
N SER A 70 -17.32 17.89 4.61
CA SER A 70 -18.66 18.43 4.72
C SER A 70 -19.75 17.35 4.60
N THR A 71 -19.52 16.32 3.77
CA THR A 71 -20.41 15.16 3.67
C THR A 71 -20.39 14.30 4.94
N ALA A 72 -19.26 14.19 5.62
CA ALA A 72 -19.17 13.53 6.92
C ALA A 72 -20.03 14.24 7.99
N HIS A 73 -20.09 15.57 7.97
CA HIS A 73 -21.02 16.33 8.85
C HIS A 73 -22.48 16.04 8.52
N ILE A 74 -22.84 15.93 7.24
CA ILE A 74 -24.23 15.56 6.86
C ILE A 74 -24.54 14.11 7.28
N LEU A 75 -23.57 13.20 7.24
CA LEU A 75 -23.73 11.86 7.81
C LEU A 75 -24.01 11.93 9.32
N ALA A 76 -23.24 12.70 10.08
CA ALA A 76 -23.42 12.84 11.52
C ALA A 76 -24.81 13.44 11.86
N GLN A 77 -25.23 14.49 11.16
CA GLN A 77 -26.55 15.08 11.29
C GLN A 77 -27.67 14.07 10.95
N ALA A 78 -27.53 13.28 9.89
CA ALA A 78 -28.50 12.27 9.49
C ALA A 78 -28.64 11.17 10.54
N VAL A 79 -27.52 10.71 11.09
CA VAL A 79 -27.49 9.67 12.14
C VAL A 79 -28.18 10.18 13.40
N GLN A 80 -27.84 11.39 13.89
CA GLN A 80 -28.49 11.96 15.08
C GLN A 80 -29.98 12.30 14.85
N LYS A 81 -30.37 12.65 13.62
CA LYS A 81 -31.78 12.83 13.27
C LYS A 81 -32.58 11.53 13.37
N LEU A 82 -32.01 10.40 13.01
CA LEU A 82 -32.63 9.07 13.09
C LEU A 82 -32.49 8.43 14.48
N ARG A 83 -31.37 8.68 15.14
CA ARG A 83 -31.00 8.13 16.45
C ARG A 83 -30.46 9.24 17.37
N PRO A 84 -31.34 10.06 18.00
CA PRO A 84 -30.92 11.25 18.74
C PRO A 84 -29.99 11.01 19.94
N GLN A 85 -29.94 9.78 20.47
CA GLN A 85 -29.08 9.43 21.59
C GLN A 85 -27.62 9.12 21.16
N THR A 86 -27.34 9.01 19.86
CA THR A 86 -26.02 8.74 19.32
C THR A 86 -25.04 9.86 19.67
N LYS A 87 -23.84 9.47 20.19
CA LYS A 87 -22.78 10.44 20.51
C LYS A 87 -21.76 10.48 19.37
N LEU A 88 -21.29 11.69 19.09
CA LEU A 88 -20.38 11.97 18.00
C LEU A 88 -18.90 11.77 18.41
N GLY A 89 -18.17 11.00 17.63
CA GLY A 89 -16.71 10.93 17.68
C GLY A 89 -16.07 11.93 16.73
N ILE A 90 -15.29 11.43 15.76
CA ILE A 90 -14.58 12.21 14.74
C ILE A 90 -15.02 11.82 13.33
N GLY A 91 -14.90 12.77 12.39
CA GLY A 91 -15.32 12.59 10.99
C GLY A 91 -14.40 13.17 9.94
N PRO A 92 -13.12 12.74 9.84
CA PRO A 92 -12.18 13.28 8.87
C PRO A 92 -12.45 12.78 7.44
N PRO A 93 -12.06 13.55 6.42
CA PRO A 93 -11.90 13.05 5.06
C PRO A 93 -10.71 12.06 5.00
N ILE A 94 -10.81 11.12 4.07
CA ILE A 94 -9.72 10.22 3.69
C ILE A 94 -9.53 10.28 2.17
N LYS A 95 -8.45 9.69 1.64
CA LYS A 95 -8.06 9.81 0.24
C LYS A 95 -9.22 9.67 -0.77
N ASP A 96 -10.05 8.62 -0.64
CA ASP A 96 -11.13 8.34 -1.59
C ASP A 96 -12.53 8.38 -0.93
N GLY A 97 -12.64 9.00 0.24
CA GLY A 97 -13.90 9.03 0.96
C GLY A 97 -13.83 9.80 2.27
N PHE A 98 -14.66 9.39 3.19
CA PHE A 98 -14.74 9.92 4.54
C PHE A 98 -15.23 8.82 5.50
N TYR A 99 -15.10 9.05 6.78
CA TYR A 99 -15.80 8.26 7.79
C TYR A 99 -16.33 9.15 8.90
N PHE A 100 -17.19 8.60 9.74
CA PHE A 100 -17.56 9.20 11.01
C PHE A 100 -17.73 8.12 12.08
N ASP A 101 -17.24 8.40 13.28
CA ASP A 101 -17.29 7.52 14.44
C ASP A 101 -18.45 7.87 15.35
N PHE A 102 -19.22 6.87 15.76
CA PHE A 102 -20.42 7.03 16.57
C PHE A 102 -20.39 6.10 17.78
N LYS A 103 -20.75 6.60 18.96
CA LYS A 103 -21.11 5.75 20.07
C LYS A 103 -22.62 5.50 20.00
N VAL A 104 -22.98 4.25 19.79
CA VAL A 104 -24.36 3.77 19.66
C VAL A 104 -24.63 2.64 20.65
N ASP A 105 -25.89 2.45 21.02
CA ASP A 105 -26.32 1.32 21.86
C ASP A 105 -26.46 0.04 21.04
N GLU A 106 -26.94 0.16 19.79
CA GLU A 106 -27.08 -0.94 18.83
C GLU A 106 -26.26 -0.66 17.58
N ASN A 107 -25.52 -1.66 17.12
CA ASN A 107 -24.70 -1.56 15.92
C ASN A 107 -25.52 -1.22 14.67
N PHE A 108 -24.92 -0.48 13.75
CA PHE A 108 -25.57 -0.18 12.47
C PHE A 108 -25.61 -1.44 11.59
N THR A 109 -26.78 -1.62 10.96
CA THR A 109 -27.04 -2.68 9.98
C THR A 109 -26.93 -2.13 8.54
N PRO A 110 -26.85 -2.98 7.50
CA PRO A 110 -26.94 -2.53 6.10
C PRO A 110 -28.22 -1.73 5.80
N ASP A 111 -29.36 -2.10 6.39
CA ASP A 111 -30.63 -1.38 6.23
C ASP A 111 -30.59 0.01 6.85
N ASP A 112 -29.86 0.19 7.96
CA ASP A 112 -29.65 1.51 8.54
C ASP A 112 -28.85 2.41 7.60
N LEU A 113 -27.83 1.89 6.92
CA LEU A 113 -27.07 2.68 5.94
C LEU A 113 -27.96 3.21 4.82
N VAL A 114 -28.91 2.42 4.33
CA VAL A 114 -29.89 2.85 3.31
C VAL A 114 -30.77 4.00 3.82
N LYS A 115 -31.28 3.89 5.06
CA LYS A 115 -32.10 4.93 5.69
C LYS A 115 -31.30 6.20 5.94
N ILE A 116 -30.07 6.07 6.46
CA ILE A 116 -29.17 7.19 6.72
C ILE A 116 -28.85 7.90 5.40
N GLU A 117 -28.48 7.19 4.34
CA GLU A 117 -28.19 7.76 3.01
C GLU A 117 -29.40 8.50 2.43
N SER A 118 -30.62 7.97 2.61
CA SER A 118 -31.83 8.68 2.22
C SER A 118 -32.02 9.99 3.00
N THR A 119 -31.79 9.95 4.31
CA THR A 119 -31.88 11.14 5.17
C THR A 119 -30.82 12.18 4.81
N MET A 120 -29.59 11.75 4.49
CA MET A 120 -28.55 12.65 3.98
C MET A 120 -28.98 13.35 2.68
N LYS A 121 -29.61 12.63 1.75
CA LYS A 121 -30.14 13.22 0.50
C LYS A 121 -31.20 14.29 0.78
N ASP A 122 -32.06 14.07 1.77
CA ASP A 122 -33.08 15.06 2.16
C ASP A 122 -32.45 16.30 2.79
N ILE A 123 -31.43 16.13 3.65
CA ILE A 123 -30.69 17.25 4.25
C ILE A 123 -29.96 18.04 3.15
N ILE A 124 -29.32 17.37 2.18
CA ILE A 124 -28.64 18.04 1.07
C ILE A 124 -29.62 18.86 0.22
N LYS A 125 -30.80 18.31 -0.08
CA LYS A 125 -31.84 18.99 -0.85
C LYS A 125 -32.39 20.22 -0.12
N SER A 126 -32.38 20.26 1.21
CA SER A 126 -32.87 21.42 1.99
C SER A 126 -31.99 22.68 1.81
N GLY A 127 -30.74 22.51 1.35
CA GLY A 127 -29.86 23.63 0.99
C GLY A 127 -29.30 24.38 2.22
N GLN A 128 -29.03 23.67 3.32
CA GLN A 128 -28.46 24.25 4.54
C GLN A 128 -27.13 24.94 4.28
N ARG A 129 -26.88 26.04 4.97
CA ARG A 129 -25.61 26.77 4.95
C ARG A 129 -24.70 26.30 6.08
N PHE A 130 -23.42 26.14 5.83
CA PHE A 130 -22.42 25.94 6.86
C PHE A 130 -21.90 27.30 7.33
N THR A 131 -21.97 27.56 8.62
CA THR A 131 -21.54 28.82 9.23
C THR A 131 -20.57 28.54 10.36
N ARG A 132 -19.34 29.06 10.23
CA ARG A 132 -18.31 28.96 11.25
C ARG A 132 -18.48 30.03 12.32
N ARG A 133 -18.42 29.65 13.59
CA ARG A 133 -18.31 30.58 14.72
C ARG A 133 -17.16 30.18 15.65
N VAL A 134 -16.47 31.17 16.17
CA VAL A 134 -15.47 31.03 17.25
C VAL A 134 -16.18 31.06 18.58
N SER A 135 -15.78 30.22 19.51
CA SER A 135 -16.36 30.18 20.86
C SER A 135 -15.27 29.96 21.91
N ASP A 136 -15.55 30.37 23.13
CA ASP A 136 -14.68 30.08 24.27
C ASP A 136 -14.96 28.70 24.86
N GLU A 137 -13.93 28.14 25.52
CA GLU A 137 -13.99 26.77 26.06
C GLU A 137 -15.15 26.56 27.02
N LYS A 138 -15.42 27.53 27.91
CA LYS A 138 -16.50 27.44 28.91
C LYS A 138 -17.88 27.35 28.26
N SER A 139 -18.11 28.14 27.24
CA SER A 139 -19.35 28.12 26.44
C SER A 139 -19.51 26.81 25.72
N LEU A 140 -18.42 26.27 25.10
CA LEU A 140 -18.46 25.01 24.40
C LEU A 140 -18.69 23.81 25.31
N LEU A 141 -18.06 23.75 26.46
CA LEU A 141 -18.29 22.68 27.45
C LEU A 141 -19.76 22.64 27.91
N LYS A 142 -20.42 23.79 27.98
CA LYS A 142 -21.85 23.86 28.31
C LYS A 142 -22.73 23.41 27.13
N GLU A 143 -22.41 23.86 25.92
CA GLU A 143 -23.14 23.52 24.69
C GLU A 143 -23.03 22.02 24.34
N LEU A 144 -21.84 21.48 24.45
CA LEU A 144 -21.53 20.08 24.11
C LEU A 144 -21.67 19.11 25.30
N THR A 145 -22.40 19.47 26.35
CA THR A 145 -22.57 18.66 27.59
C THR A 145 -22.97 17.22 27.30
N ASN A 146 -23.72 16.99 26.22
CA ASN A 146 -24.18 15.66 25.81
C ASN A 146 -23.21 14.91 24.84
N GLU A 147 -22.08 15.51 24.48
CA GLU A 147 -21.11 14.94 23.53
C GLU A 147 -19.74 14.68 24.21
N PRO A 148 -19.62 13.58 24.99
CA PRO A 148 -18.45 13.33 25.84
C PRO A 148 -17.11 13.27 25.06
N PHE A 149 -17.12 12.72 23.85
CA PHE A 149 -15.93 12.65 23.03
C PHE A 149 -15.49 14.01 22.49
N LYS A 150 -16.44 14.91 22.18
CA LYS A 150 -16.14 16.30 21.78
C LYS A 150 -15.59 17.12 22.97
N ILE A 151 -16.09 16.86 24.18
CA ILE A 151 -15.54 17.47 25.42
C ILE A 151 -14.09 17.02 25.65
N GLU A 152 -13.79 15.72 25.48
CA GLU A 152 -12.42 15.20 25.59
C GLU A 152 -11.49 15.88 24.56
N LEU A 153 -11.94 16.07 23.31
CA LEU A 153 -11.16 16.75 22.29
C LEU A 153 -10.83 18.20 22.63
N ILE A 154 -11.76 18.93 23.27
CA ILE A 154 -11.50 20.29 23.76
C ILE A 154 -10.36 20.29 24.78
N GLY A 155 -10.31 19.30 25.68
CA GLY A 155 -9.29 19.17 26.72
C GLY A 155 -7.88 18.89 26.21
N ILE A 156 -7.74 18.36 24.98
CA ILE A 156 -6.42 18.07 24.37
C ILE A 156 -5.91 19.16 23.42
N LYS A 157 -6.62 20.27 23.33
CA LYS A 157 -6.28 21.43 22.51
C LYS A 157 -4.82 21.83 22.67
N GLY A 158 -4.10 21.93 21.56
CA GLY A 158 -2.71 22.40 21.52
C GLY A 158 -1.65 21.34 21.82
N ASN A 159 -2.01 20.05 21.93
CA ASN A 159 -1.04 18.97 21.98
C ASN A 159 -0.68 18.54 20.53
N PRO A 160 0.56 18.80 20.02
CA PRO A 160 0.95 18.44 18.66
C PRO A 160 0.91 16.94 18.37
N ALA A 161 0.98 16.10 19.40
CA ALA A 161 0.94 14.64 19.26
C ALA A 161 -0.48 14.09 18.95
N ASP A 162 -1.51 14.90 19.15
CA ASP A 162 -2.92 14.55 18.99
C ASP A 162 -3.60 15.46 17.93
N ASP A 163 -2.98 15.70 16.78
CA ASP A 163 -3.54 16.52 15.70
C ASP A 163 -4.76 15.83 15.07
N VAL A 164 -5.93 16.12 15.62
CA VAL A 164 -7.23 15.71 15.08
C VAL A 164 -7.89 16.88 14.37
N MET A 165 -8.60 16.60 13.27
CA MET A 165 -9.24 17.63 12.43
C MET A 165 -10.25 18.51 13.21
N GLU A 166 -10.80 18.02 14.31
CA GLU A 166 -11.81 18.71 15.12
C GLU A 166 -11.22 19.81 16.00
N VAL A 167 -10.02 19.62 16.53
CA VAL A 167 -9.35 20.57 17.42
C VAL A 167 -7.89 20.72 17.02
N GLY A 168 -7.57 21.82 16.40
CA GLY A 168 -6.20 22.18 16.02
C GLY A 168 -6.08 23.69 15.87
N GLY A 169 -4.90 24.24 16.13
CA GLY A 169 -4.68 25.68 16.08
C GLY A 169 -5.05 26.40 17.39
N SER A 170 -5.10 27.74 17.31
CA SER A 170 -5.28 28.62 18.48
C SER A 170 -6.74 28.85 18.90
N GLU A 171 -7.72 28.51 18.04
CA GLU A 171 -9.13 28.82 18.23
C GLU A 171 -9.99 27.57 18.31
N LEU A 172 -11.02 27.58 19.18
CA LEU A 172 -12.07 26.58 19.19
C LEU A 172 -13.24 27.07 18.34
N THR A 173 -13.68 26.21 17.41
CA THR A 173 -14.71 26.57 16.44
C THR A 173 -15.83 25.54 16.37
N ILE A 174 -17.03 26.05 16.14
CA ILE A 174 -18.25 25.27 15.85
C ILE A 174 -18.68 25.58 14.42
N TYR A 175 -19.18 24.59 13.74
CA TYR A 175 -19.92 24.77 12.50
C TYR A 175 -21.40 24.49 12.74
N ASP A 176 -22.22 25.50 12.43
CA ASP A 176 -23.66 25.44 12.49
C ASP A 176 -24.20 25.16 11.08
N ASN A 177 -25.06 24.17 10.97
CA ASN A 177 -25.90 23.96 9.79
C ASN A 177 -27.17 24.79 9.94
N ILE A 178 -27.33 25.80 9.08
CA ILE A 178 -28.46 26.75 9.14
C ILE A 178 -29.43 26.42 8.01
N ASP A 179 -30.70 26.21 8.38
CA ASP A 179 -31.77 26.05 7.39
C ASP A 179 -31.92 27.30 6.53
N PHE A 180 -31.95 27.11 5.20
CA PHE A 180 -31.99 28.25 4.27
C PHE A 180 -33.27 29.06 4.34
N ARG A 181 -34.41 28.46 4.76
CA ARG A 181 -35.75 29.11 4.76
C ARG A 181 -36.03 29.81 6.07
N SER A 182 -35.78 29.10 7.18
CA SER A 182 -36.09 29.65 8.53
C SER A 182 -34.96 30.52 9.08
N GLY A 183 -33.73 30.30 8.63
CA GLY A 183 -32.52 30.92 9.19
C GLY A 183 -32.12 30.37 10.55
N GLU A 184 -32.75 29.29 11.00
CA GLU A 184 -32.48 28.66 12.29
C GLU A 184 -31.34 27.66 12.19
N VAL A 185 -30.56 27.51 13.28
CA VAL A 185 -29.56 26.46 13.43
C VAL A 185 -30.27 25.13 13.64
N VAL A 186 -30.07 24.19 12.72
CA VAL A 186 -30.72 22.86 12.76
C VAL A 186 -29.78 21.76 13.25
N TRP A 187 -28.50 22.01 13.26
CA TRP A 187 -27.50 21.11 13.78
C TRP A 187 -26.12 21.81 13.91
N SER A 188 -25.31 21.37 14.87
CA SER A 188 -23.98 21.94 15.12
C SER A 188 -22.99 20.87 15.51
N ASP A 189 -21.71 21.07 15.18
CA ASP A 189 -20.60 20.20 15.62
C ASP A 189 -19.31 20.99 15.88
N LEU A 190 -18.51 20.49 16.82
CA LEU A 190 -17.13 20.95 17.06
C LEU A 190 -16.26 20.58 15.88
N CYS A 191 -15.74 21.57 15.16
CA CYS A 191 -14.94 21.34 13.98
C CYS A 191 -14.07 22.54 13.63
N ARG A 192 -12.88 22.28 13.10
CA ARG A 192 -11.97 23.32 12.61
C ARG A 192 -12.31 23.81 11.21
N GLY A 193 -12.98 23.00 10.41
CA GLY A 193 -13.25 23.27 9.01
C GLY A 193 -12.02 23.04 8.10
N PRO A 194 -12.00 23.61 6.88
CA PRO A 194 -13.11 24.36 6.27
C PRO A 194 -14.25 23.47 5.76
N HIS A 195 -15.40 24.11 5.47
CA HIS A 195 -16.56 23.50 4.82
C HIS A 195 -16.97 24.21 3.54
N VAL A 196 -17.73 23.51 2.71
CA VAL A 196 -18.39 24.12 1.54
C VAL A 196 -19.42 25.15 1.99
N PRO A 197 -19.80 26.15 1.15
CA PRO A 197 -20.71 27.22 1.55
C PRO A 197 -22.11 26.74 1.96
N SER A 198 -22.61 25.71 1.31
CA SER A 198 -23.90 25.09 1.63
C SER A 198 -23.95 23.65 1.13
N THR A 199 -24.93 22.88 1.61
CA THR A 199 -25.15 21.50 1.17
C THR A 199 -25.40 21.37 -0.35
N LYS A 200 -25.72 22.45 -1.06
CA LYS A 200 -25.88 22.46 -2.53
C LYS A 200 -24.55 22.34 -3.29
N TYR A 201 -23.42 22.56 -2.62
CA TYR A 201 -22.06 22.38 -3.18
C TYR A 201 -21.55 20.95 -2.96
N LEU A 202 -22.26 20.15 -2.16
CA LEU A 202 -21.94 18.72 -2.03
C LEU A 202 -22.34 18.01 -3.32
N GLY A 203 -21.42 17.26 -3.87
CA GLY A 203 -21.65 16.46 -5.05
C GLY A 203 -22.51 15.22 -4.75
N VAL A 204 -22.07 14.09 -5.19
CA VAL A 204 -22.72 12.79 -4.98
C VAL A 204 -21.96 11.97 -3.96
N HIS A 205 -22.68 11.16 -3.18
CA HIS A 205 -22.10 10.32 -2.13
C HIS A 205 -22.72 8.93 -2.11
N LYS A 206 -22.00 8.00 -1.47
CA LYS A 206 -22.45 6.64 -1.17
C LYS A 206 -21.91 6.20 0.19
N LEU A 207 -22.78 5.65 1.04
CA LEU A 207 -22.33 4.95 2.23
C LEU A 207 -21.89 3.54 1.88
N MET A 208 -20.74 3.12 2.40
CA MET A 208 -20.05 1.92 1.94
C MET A 208 -20.21 0.75 2.91
N ARG A 209 -19.78 0.94 4.16
CA ARG A 209 -19.75 -0.11 5.18
C ARG A 209 -19.63 0.44 6.59
N THR A 210 -19.81 -0.44 7.57
CA THR A 210 -19.56 -0.16 8.98
C THR A 210 -18.39 -0.97 9.51
N ALA A 211 -17.76 -0.49 10.59
CA ALA A 211 -16.74 -1.24 11.33
C ALA A 211 -16.76 -0.85 12.81
N GLY A 212 -16.41 -1.80 13.69
CA GLY A 212 -16.09 -1.50 15.08
C GLY A 212 -14.68 -0.90 15.18
N VAL A 213 -14.53 0.18 15.94
CA VAL A 213 -13.23 0.84 16.18
C VAL A 213 -13.12 1.24 17.64
N TYR A 214 -11.89 1.32 18.16
CA TYR A 214 -11.68 1.88 19.48
C TYR A 214 -11.41 3.39 19.39
N TRP A 215 -11.97 4.14 20.32
CA TRP A 215 -11.75 5.59 20.40
C TRP A 215 -10.24 5.90 20.43
N ARG A 216 -9.80 6.81 19.55
CA ARG A 216 -8.39 7.20 19.37
C ARG A 216 -7.45 5.99 19.17
N SER A 217 -7.92 4.95 18.49
CA SER A 217 -7.16 3.74 18.18
C SER A 217 -6.55 3.01 19.40
N ASN A 218 -7.07 3.24 20.60
CA ASN A 218 -6.60 2.63 21.83
C ASN A 218 -7.61 1.58 22.34
N GLU A 219 -7.20 0.32 22.38
CA GLU A 219 -8.03 -0.83 22.80
C GLU A 219 -8.57 -0.71 24.24
N LYS A 220 -8.00 0.16 25.08
CA LYS A 220 -8.48 0.47 26.44
C LYS A 220 -9.64 1.46 26.46
N ASN A 221 -9.89 2.15 25.36
CA ASN A 221 -10.94 3.14 25.23
C ASN A 221 -12.26 2.51 24.77
N PRO A 222 -13.40 3.22 24.91
CA PRO A 222 -14.69 2.72 24.45
C PRO A 222 -14.67 2.34 22.96
N GLN A 223 -15.39 1.26 22.64
CA GLN A 223 -15.65 0.86 21.27
C GLN A 223 -16.74 1.73 20.66
N LEU A 224 -16.48 2.21 19.44
CA LEU A 224 -17.38 3.00 18.61
C LEU A 224 -17.72 2.23 17.33
N GLN A 225 -18.78 2.68 16.67
CA GLN A 225 -19.15 2.22 15.33
C GLN A 225 -18.75 3.29 14.31
N ARG A 226 -17.94 2.91 13.34
CA ARG A 226 -17.51 3.75 12.22
C ARG A 226 -18.35 3.47 10.99
N ILE A 227 -18.90 4.51 10.37
CA ILE A 227 -19.52 4.41 9.04
C ILE A 227 -18.56 5.01 8.03
N TYR A 228 -18.21 4.24 7.01
CA TYR A 228 -17.43 4.70 5.86
C TYR A 228 -18.35 5.14 4.73
N GLY A 229 -17.99 6.23 4.08
CA GLY A 229 -18.63 6.72 2.87
C GLY A 229 -17.62 7.24 1.85
N THR A 230 -18.08 7.46 0.64
CA THR A 230 -17.32 8.14 -0.41
C THR A 230 -18.14 9.30 -0.98
N ALA A 231 -17.48 10.39 -1.39
CA ALA A 231 -18.11 11.54 -2.01
C ALA A 231 -17.26 12.11 -3.13
N TRP A 232 -17.92 12.52 -4.21
CA TRP A 232 -17.32 12.94 -5.47
C TRP A 232 -18.06 14.15 -6.04
N ALA A 233 -17.38 14.98 -6.82
CA ALA A 233 -17.97 16.16 -7.42
C ALA A 233 -19.08 15.80 -8.41
N THR A 234 -18.92 14.72 -9.18
CA THR A 234 -19.85 14.30 -10.22
C THR A 234 -20.35 12.85 -10.04
N LYS A 235 -21.49 12.54 -10.70
CA LYS A 235 -22.01 11.16 -10.74
C LYS A 235 -21.09 10.21 -11.50
N GLU A 236 -20.42 10.72 -12.53
CA GLU A 236 -19.49 9.94 -13.32
C GLU A 236 -18.28 9.51 -12.49
N ASP A 237 -17.68 10.45 -11.74
CA ASP A 237 -16.54 10.13 -10.84
C ASP A 237 -16.92 9.10 -9.79
N LEU A 238 -18.11 9.22 -9.18
CA LEU A 238 -18.62 8.22 -8.23
C LEU A 238 -18.79 6.85 -8.91
N ALA A 239 -19.39 6.81 -10.11
CA ALA A 239 -19.59 5.56 -10.84
C ALA A 239 -18.25 4.91 -11.20
N ASN A 240 -17.28 5.69 -11.66
CA ASN A 240 -15.93 5.23 -11.97
C ASN A 240 -15.24 4.66 -10.72
N HIS A 241 -15.36 5.35 -9.59
CA HIS A 241 -14.80 4.87 -8.33
C HIS A 241 -15.45 3.55 -7.86
N LEU A 242 -16.77 3.44 -7.93
CA LEU A 242 -17.48 2.21 -7.55
C LEU A 242 -17.13 1.04 -8.47
N ASN A 243 -17.01 1.26 -9.77
CA ASN A 243 -16.54 0.26 -10.73
C ASN A 243 -15.11 -0.18 -10.41
N LEU A 244 -14.23 0.77 -10.06
CA LEU A 244 -12.85 0.45 -9.66
C LEU A 244 -12.81 -0.43 -8.40
N LEU A 245 -13.65 -0.15 -7.41
CA LEU A 245 -13.75 -0.97 -6.19
C LEU A 245 -14.28 -2.37 -6.49
N GLU A 246 -15.30 -2.50 -7.36
CA GLU A 246 -15.82 -3.79 -7.79
C GLU A 246 -14.77 -4.61 -8.54
N GLU A 247 -14.03 -3.99 -9.44
CA GLU A 247 -12.91 -4.64 -10.15
C GLU A 247 -11.78 -5.03 -9.16
N ALA A 248 -11.50 -4.19 -8.15
CA ALA A 248 -10.52 -4.53 -7.13
C ALA A 248 -10.96 -5.75 -6.30
N GLU A 249 -12.24 -5.85 -5.96
CA GLU A 249 -12.79 -7.02 -5.25
C GLU A 249 -12.72 -8.31 -6.07
N LYS A 250 -13.00 -8.23 -7.39
CA LYS A 250 -12.86 -9.37 -8.31
C LYS A 250 -11.41 -9.85 -8.44
N ARG A 251 -10.44 -8.93 -8.26
CA ARG A 251 -9.00 -9.21 -8.36
C ARG A 251 -8.34 -9.51 -7.02
N ASP A 252 -9.08 -9.48 -5.90
CA ASP A 252 -8.52 -9.74 -4.58
C ASP A 252 -7.76 -11.07 -4.56
N HIS A 253 -6.45 -11.01 -4.24
CA HIS A 253 -5.56 -12.17 -4.25
C HIS A 253 -6.04 -13.28 -3.30
N ARG A 254 -6.75 -12.94 -2.21
CA ARG A 254 -7.30 -13.93 -1.26
C ARG A 254 -8.39 -14.78 -1.90
N LYS A 255 -9.22 -14.16 -2.75
CA LYS A 255 -10.28 -14.84 -3.51
C LYS A 255 -9.68 -15.63 -4.67
N LEU A 256 -8.85 -14.99 -5.49
CA LEU A 256 -8.19 -15.63 -6.63
C LEU A 256 -7.27 -16.78 -6.18
N GLY A 257 -6.60 -16.64 -5.04
CA GLY A 257 -5.75 -17.69 -4.47
C GLY A 257 -6.50 -18.98 -4.19
N VAL A 258 -7.73 -18.88 -3.66
CA VAL A 258 -8.62 -20.03 -3.41
C VAL A 258 -9.18 -20.57 -4.73
N GLU A 259 -9.72 -19.70 -5.60
CA GLU A 259 -10.33 -20.09 -6.88
C GLU A 259 -9.35 -20.79 -7.83
N LEU A 260 -8.08 -20.39 -7.81
CA LEU A 260 -7.03 -20.94 -8.66
C LEU A 260 -6.16 -22.00 -7.94
N ASP A 261 -6.48 -22.32 -6.69
CA ASP A 261 -5.74 -23.28 -5.84
C ASP A 261 -4.24 -22.96 -5.72
N LEU A 262 -3.92 -21.71 -5.35
CA LEU A 262 -2.54 -21.23 -5.30
C LEU A 262 -1.94 -21.25 -3.89
N PHE A 263 -2.69 -20.89 -2.87
CA PHE A 263 -2.27 -20.85 -1.48
C PHE A 263 -3.45 -20.83 -0.52
N SER A 264 -3.16 -21.09 0.75
CA SER A 264 -4.13 -21.01 1.87
C SER A 264 -3.48 -20.47 3.14
N PHE A 265 -4.33 -20.13 4.11
CA PHE A 265 -3.94 -19.74 5.47
C PHE A 265 -4.68 -20.65 6.46
N PRO A 266 -4.21 -21.87 6.71
CA PRO A 266 -4.85 -22.79 7.65
C PRO A 266 -4.80 -22.23 9.09
N ASP A 267 -5.91 -22.31 9.82
CA ASP A 267 -6.00 -21.84 11.20
C ASP A 267 -5.04 -22.61 12.13
N GLU A 268 -4.75 -23.86 11.79
CA GLU A 268 -3.89 -24.78 12.55
C GLU A 268 -2.43 -24.29 12.66
N ILE A 269 -1.95 -23.54 11.67
CA ILE A 269 -0.58 -23.00 11.69
C ILE A 269 -0.49 -21.57 12.20
N GLY A 270 -1.63 -20.89 12.33
CA GLY A 270 -1.73 -19.54 12.85
C GLY A 270 -1.79 -18.45 11.80
N SER A 271 -2.26 -17.30 12.23
CA SER A 271 -2.54 -16.15 11.38
C SER A 271 -1.28 -15.53 10.79
N GLY A 272 -1.33 -15.17 9.49
CA GLY A 272 -0.23 -14.51 8.78
C GLY A 272 0.90 -15.44 8.35
N LEU A 273 0.63 -16.76 8.26
CA LEU A 273 1.57 -17.76 7.75
C LEU A 273 0.94 -18.44 6.53
N ALA A 274 1.46 -18.17 5.34
CA ALA A 274 0.94 -18.68 4.08
C ALA A 274 1.48 -20.08 3.75
N VAL A 275 0.60 -20.96 3.26
CA VAL A 275 0.96 -22.25 2.66
C VAL A 275 0.72 -22.17 1.16
N PHE A 276 1.76 -22.33 0.34
CA PHE A 276 1.63 -22.38 -1.11
C PHE A 276 1.28 -23.80 -1.57
N HIS A 277 0.22 -23.91 -2.37
CA HIS A 277 -0.21 -25.15 -3.01
C HIS A 277 0.66 -25.44 -4.25
N PRO A 278 0.59 -26.62 -4.89
CA PRO A 278 1.48 -26.96 -6.01
C PRO A 278 1.52 -25.93 -7.12
N LYS A 279 0.37 -25.38 -7.54
CA LYS A 279 0.31 -24.35 -8.59
C LYS A 279 0.97 -23.04 -8.14
N GLY A 280 0.67 -22.60 -6.93
CA GLY A 280 1.30 -21.41 -6.34
C GLY A 280 2.79 -21.61 -6.12
N GLY A 281 3.20 -22.81 -5.70
CA GLY A 281 4.62 -23.19 -5.56
C GLY A 281 5.38 -23.13 -6.86
N VAL A 282 4.76 -23.52 -7.99
CA VAL A 282 5.36 -23.37 -9.33
C VAL A 282 5.56 -21.90 -9.70
N ILE A 283 4.55 -21.04 -9.51
CA ILE A 283 4.68 -19.61 -9.80
C ILE A 283 5.80 -19.01 -8.94
N ARG A 284 5.79 -19.27 -7.64
CA ARG A 284 6.83 -18.81 -6.72
C ARG A 284 8.22 -19.27 -7.16
N LYS A 285 8.38 -20.54 -7.49
CA LYS A 285 9.64 -21.09 -8.00
C LYS A 285 10.12 -20.35 -9.26
N VAL A 286 9.26 -20.13 -10.23
CA VAL A 286 9.60 -19.41 -11.48
C VAL A 286 10.01 -17.98 -11.18
N MET A 287 9.31 -17.29 -10.28
CA MET A 287 9.67 -15.94 -9.82
C MET A 287 11.07 -15.93 -9.19
N GLU A 288 11.32 -16.83 -8.25
CA GLU A 288 12.60 -16.91 -7.55
C GLU A 288 13.75 -17.27 -8.51
N ASP A 289 13.56 -18.26 -9.38
CA ASP A 289 14.59 -18.72 -10.33
C ASP A 289 14.97 -17.60 -11.31
N TYR A 290 13.98 -16.88 -11.82
CA TYR A 290 14.23 -15.73 -12.70
C TYR A 290 14.98 -14.62 -11.96
N SER A 291 14.57 -14.29 -10.75
CA SER A 291 15.26 -13.31 -9.92
C SER A 291 16.69 -13.74 -9.60
N ARG A 292 16.93 -15.01 -9.23
CA ARG A 292 18.30 -15.54 -9.01
C ARG A 292 19.17 -15.33 -10.23
N LYS A 293 18.70 -15.72 -11.41
CA LYS A 293 19.43 -15.55 -12.66
C LYS A 293 19.83 -14.09 -12.89
N ARG A 294 18.90 -13.14 -12.71
CA ARG A 294 19.16 -11.71 -12.89
C ARG A 294 20.16 -11.15 -11.88
N HIS A 295 20.13 -11.64 -10.63
CA HIS A 295 21.12 -11.29 -9.60
C HIS A 295 22.51 -11.82 -9.94
N GLU A 296 22.60 -13.07 -10.38
CA GLU A 296 23.87 -13.69 -10.80
C GLU A 296 24.50 -12.90 -11.97
N GLU A 297 23.70 -12.58 -12.99
CA GLU A 297 24.12 -11.75 -14.14
C GLU A 297 24.60 -10.34 -13.72
N SER A 298 24.12 -9.83 -12.57
CA SER A 298 24.49 -8.53 -12.01
C SER A 298 25.59 -8.58 -10.95
N GLY A 299 26.25 -9.74 -10.81
CA GLY A 299 27.43 -9.92 -9.95
C GLY A 299 27.11 -10.00 -8.45
N TYR A 300 25.94 -10.51 -8.08
CA TYR A 300 25.60 -10.82 -6.68
C TYR A 300 26.11 -12.20 -6.27
N GLU A 301 26.60 -12.29 -5.04
CA GLU A 301 27.03 -13.54 -4.41
C GLU A 301 25.92 -14.07 -3.50
N PHE A 302 25.56 -15.35 -3.66
CA PHE A 302 24.49 -15.98 -2.90
C PHE A 302 24.99 -16.41 -1.52
N VAL A 303 24.22 -16.01 -0.49
CA VAL A 303 24.46 -16.39 0.89
C VAL A 303 23.20 -17.02 1.50
N TYR A 304 23.36 -17.76 2.60
CA TYR A 304 22.27 -18.38 3.33
C TYR A 304 22.49 -18.21 4.82
N THR A 305 21.51 -17.68 5.52
CA THR A 305 21.63 -17.38 6.95
C THR A 305 20.58 -18.13 7.79
N PRO A 306 20.89 -18.52 9.04
CA PRO A 306 19.97 -19.27 9.89
C PRO A 306 18.77 -18.41 10.29
N HIS A 307 17.64 -19.07 10.62
CA HIS A 307 16.40 -18.41 11.00
C HIS A 307 16.39 -17.93 12.45
N ILE A 308 17.23 -18.51 13.30
CA ILE A 308 17.32 -18.21 14.73
C ILE A 308 18.75 -17.82 15.12
N THR A 309 18.86 -16.96 16.11
CA THR A 309 20.17 -16.57 16.67
C THR A 309 20.06 -16.14 18.13
N LYS A 310 21.20 -16.07 18.82
CA LYS A 310 21.30 -15.56 20.19
C LYS A 310 21.02 -14.04 20.24
N SER A 311 20.52 -13.56 21.37
CA SER A 311 20.22 -12.15 21.64
C SER A 311 21.36 -11.20 21.30
N ALA A 312 22.62 -11.59 21.60
CA ALA A 312 23.81 -10.76 21.42
C ALA A 312 23.95 -10.17 20.00
N LEU A 313 23.53 -10.89 18.95
CA LEU A 313 23.57 -10.37 17.57
C LEU A 313 22.62 -9.20 17.38
N PHE A 314 21.42 -9.28 17.99
CA PHE A 314 20.39 -8.23 17.89
C PHE A 314 20.64 -7.09 18.90
N GLU A 315 21.36 -7.33 19.98
CA GLU A 315 21.91 -6.30 20.87
C GLU A 315 22.96 -5.46 20.13
N THR A 316 23.96 -6.11 19.50
CA THR A 316 24.99 -5.42 18.70
C THR A 316 24.39 -4.57 17.58
N SER A 317 23.42 -5.09 16.84
CA SER A 317 22.78 -4.38 15.75
C SER A 317 21.78 -3.31 16.22
N GLY A 318 21.33 -3.33 17.48
CA GLY A 318 20.34 -2.42 18.05
C GLY A 318 18.88 -2.81 17.77
N HIS A 319 18.61 -3.98 17.20
CA HIS A 319 17.23 -4.41 16.92
C HIS A 319 16.40 -4.59 18.19
N LEU A 320 16.99 -5.07 19.29
CA LEU A 320 16.28 -5.22 20.55
C LEU A 320 15.95 -3.88 21.22
N GLU A 321 16.69 -2.81 20.91
CA GLU A 321 16.42 -1.46 21.40
C GLU A 321 15.30 -0.75 20.60
N TRP A 322 15.34 -0.86 19.26
CA TRP A 322 14.50 -0.05 18.37
C TRP A 322 13.36 -0.81 17.68
N TYR A 323 13.40 -2.14 17.69
CA TYR A 323 12.46 -2.98 16.92
C TYR A 323 11.86 -4.13 17.75
N ALA A 324 12.04 -4.15 19.07
CA ALA A 324 11.60 -5.25 19.95
C ALA A 324 10.11 -5.59 19.81
N ASP A 325 9.25 -4.58 19.69
CA ASP A 325 7.78 -4.75 19.52
C ASP A 325 7.37 -5.49 18.24
N GLY A 326 8.24 -5.47 17.23
CA GLY A 326 8.05 -6.17 15.96
C GLY A 326 8.69 -7.56 15.92
N MET A 327 9.30 -8.03 17.02
CA MET A 327 9.96 -9.32 17.10
C MET A 327 9.09 -10.34 17.84
N PHE A 328 9.13 -11.62 17.41
CA PHE A 328 8.58 -12.70 18.22
C PHE A 328 9.32 -12.80 19.55
N PRO A 329 8.61 -13.17 20.65
CA PRO A 329 9.25 -13.39 21.95
C PRO A 329 10.40 -14.39 21.86
N PRO A 330 11.45 -14.26 22.69
CA PRO A 330 12.58 -15.17 22.65
C PRO A 330 12.21 -16.60 23.10
N MET A 331 12.87 -17.55 22.49
CA MET A 331 12.93 -18.94 22.97
C MET A 331 14.06 -19.04 24.02
N GLN A 332 13.75 -19.62 25.15
CA GLN A 332 14.71 -19.85 26.21
C GLN A 332 15.31 -21.25 26.11
N LEU A 333 16.58 -21.38 25.84
CA LEU A 333 17.29 -22.64 25.63
C LEU A 333 18.48 -22.79 26.60
N ASP A 334 18.91 -24.03 26.81
CA ASP A 334 20.14 -24.40 27.51
C ASP A 334 20.18 -23.96 29.01
N ALA A 335 19.01 -23.89 29.68
CA ALA A 335 18.98 -23.74 31.12
C ALA A 335 19.51 -25.04 31.80
N GLU A 336 20.38 -24.87 32.81
CA GLU A 336 20.85 -25.98 33.61
C GLU A 336 20.39 -25.83 35.08
N PHE A 337 19.92 -26.92 35.68
CA PHE A 337 19.40 -26.92 37.02
C PHE A 337 20.25 -27.83 37.93
N ASN A 338 20.38 -27.45 39.17
CA ASN A 338 20.95 -28.27 40.23
C ASN A 338 19.95 -29.40 40.63
N ALA A 339 20.42 -30.37 41.41
CA ALA A 339 19.57 -31.47 41.89
C ALA A 339 18.42 -30.97 42.78
N ASP A 340 18.52 -29.82 43.40
CA ASP A 340 17.50 -29.17 44.23
C ASP A 340 16.50 -28.31 43.44
N GLY A 341 16.63 -28.27 42.08
CA GLY A 341 15.78 -27.46 41.21
C GLY A 341 16.18 -26.01 41.06
N THR A 342 17.24 -25.55 41.72
CA THR A 342 17.78 -24.17 41.53
C THR A 342 18.50 -24.05 40.21
N VAL A 343 18.46 -22.86 39.59
CA VAL A 343 19.12 -22.57 38.31
C VAL A 343 20.63 -22.56 38.49
N ARG A 344 21.34 -23.55 37.90
CA ARG A 344 22.79 -23.61 37.81
C ARG A 344 23.35 -22.66 36.73
N LYS A 345 22.68 -22.65 35.56
CA LYS A 345 23.00 -21.80 34.45
C LYS A 345 21.71 -21.22 33.86
N PRO A 346 21.57 -19.90 33.72
CA PRO A 346 20.37 -19.31 33.16
C PRO A 346 20.22 -19.69 31.68
N ALA A 347 18.97 -19.78 31.23
CA ALA A 347 18.63 -19.97 29.83
C ALA A 347 19.23 -18.86 28.95
N GLN A 348 19.60 -19.21 27.73
CA GLN A 348 20.00 -18.26 26.70
C GLN A 348 18.78 -17.90 25.83
N ASN A 349 18.61 -16.61 25.53
CA ASN A 349 17.55 -16.16 24.65
C ASN A 349 17.97 -16.31 23.20
N TYR A 350 17.15 -17.03 22.43
CA TYR A 350 17.24 -17.14 20.97
C TYR A 350 16.01 -16.47 20.34
N TYR A 351 16.20 -15.75 19.27
CA TYR A 351 15.15 -15.03 18.54
C TYR A 351 15.02 -15.55 17.12
N LEU A 352 13.79 -15.54 16.59
CA LEU A 352 13.54 -15.60 15.17
C LEU A 352 14.02 -14.28 14.54
N LYS A 353 14.73 -14.34 13.42
CA LYS A 353 15.26 -13.15 12.77
C LYS A 353 14.15 -12.29 12.13
N PRO A 354 14.05 -10.99 12.46
CA PRO A 354 13.13 -10.06 11.80
C PRO A 354 13.74 -9.47 10.51
N MET A 355 15.07 -9.57 10.37
CA MET A 355 15.88 -9.02 9.26
C MET A 355 17.15 -9.86 9.06
N ASN A 356 17.72 -9.84 7.84
CA ASN A 356 18.91 -10.59 7.48
C ASN A 356 20.21 -9.80 7.66
N CYS A 357 20.16 -8.47 7.70
CA CYS A 357 21.33 -7.59 7.72
C CYS A 357 22.40 -7.91 8.78
N PRO A 358 22.08 -8.28 10.05
CA PRO A 358 23.12 -8.60 11.03
C PRO A 358 23.97 -9.81 10.63
N PHE A 359 23.36 -10.79 9.94
CA PHE A 359 24.05 -12.00 9.49
C PHE A 359 24.98 -11.71 8.32
N HIS A 360 24.55 -10.87 7.35
CA HIS A 360 25.41 -10.46 6.24
C HIS A 360 26.64 -9.69 6.72
N ASN A 361 26.48 -8.88 7.78
CA ASN A 361 27.61 -8.21 8.43
C ASN A 361 28.60 -9.19 9.05
N LEU A 362 28.14 -10.31 9.64
CA LEU A 362 29.03 -11.38 10.11
C LEU A 362 29.76 -12.06 8.97
N ILE A 363 29.10 -12.29 7.82
CA ILE A 363 29.75 -12.84 6.62
C ILE A 363 30.82 -11.87 6.12
N TYR A 364 30.52 -10.58 6.01
CA TYR A 364 31.53 -9.57 5.65
C TYR A 364 32.73 -9.60 6.59
N LYS A 365 32.48 -9.60 7.91
CA LYS A 365 33.53 -9.57 8.96
C LYS A 365 34.35 -10.86 9.04
N SER A 366 33.90 -11.96 8.47
CA SER A 366 34.55 -13.28 8.57
C SER A 366 35.93 -13.34 7.89
N THR A 367 36.22 -12.42 6.95
CA THR A 367 37.51 -12.33 6.24
C THR A 367 37.93 -10.87 6.09
N SER A 368 39.25 -10.63 6.07
CA SER A 368 39.79 -9.29 5.79
C SER A 368 39.43 -8.85 4.38
N LYS A 369 39.06 -7.59 4.21
CA LYS A 369 38.68 -6.98 2.93
C LYS A 369 39.66 -5.90 2.51
N SER A 370 39.81 -5.71 1.21
CA SER A 370 40.52 -4.59 0.59
C SER A 370 39.56 -3.81 -0.33
N TYR A 371 39.96 -2.61 -0.74
CA TYR A 371 39.21 -1.82 -1.71
C TYR A 371 38.95 -2.56 -3.04
N ARG A 372 39.76 -3.58 -3.37
CA ARG A 372 39.62 -4.39 -4.59
C ARG A 372 38.49 -5.41 -4.50
N ASP A 373 38.09 -5.76 -3.28
CA ASP A 373 36.99 -6.69 -3.02
C ASP A 373 35.63 -5.96 -3.04
N LEU A 374 35.64 -4.62 -3.13
CA LEU A 374 34.44 -3.80 -3.14
C LEU A 374 34.15 -3.26 -4.57
N PRO A 375 32.89 -3.18 -4.99
CA PRO A 375 31.69 -3.45 -4.21
C PRO A 375 31.44 -4.95 -4.04
N LEU A 376 31.09 -5.36 -2.81
CA LEU A 376 30.70 -6.72 -2.47
C LEU A 376 29.17 -6.77 -2.31
N ARG A 377 28.48 -7.67 -3.04
CA ARG A 377 27.02 -7.73 -3.12
C ARG A 377 26.52 -9.08 -2.65
N PHE A 378 26.04 -9.18 -1.41
CA PHE A 378 25.41 -10.40 -0.89
C PHE A 378 23.91 -10.39 -1.18
N PHE A 379 23.37 -11.55 -1.53
CA PHE A 379 21.96 -11.76 -1.81
C PHE A 379 21.49 -13.10 -1.23
N GLU A 380 20.30 -13.10 -0.61
CA GLU A 380 19.56 -14.31 -0.25
C GLU A 380 18.04 -14.13 -0.42
N PHE A 381 17.34 -15.21 -0.73
CA PHE A 381 15.93 -15.32 -0.39
C PHE A 381 15.83 -15.68 1.08
N GLY A 382 15.87 -14.65 1.93
CA GLY A 382 15.94 -14.79 3.38
C GLY A 382 14.57 -14.78 4.03
N SER A 383 14.21 -15.90 4.70
CA SER A 383 12.99 -15.94 5.50
C SER A 383 13.16 -15.15 6.78
N VAL A 384 12.23 -14.24 7.03
CA VAL A 384 12.19 -13.38 8.23
C VAL A 384 10.82 -13.45 8.88
N TYR A 385 10.77 -13.14 10.17
CA TYR A 385 9.58 -13.28 11.00
C TYR A 385 9.32 -12.00 11.78
N ARG A 386 8.10 -11.44 11.62
CA ARG A 386 7.69 -10.19 12.27
C ARG A 386 6.42 -10.39 13.05
N TYR A 387 6.40 -9.93 14.30
CA TYR A 387 5.24 -10.03 15.16
C TYR A 387 4.23 -8.93 14.82
N GLU A 388 3.55 -9.13 13.69
CA GLU A 388 2.47 -8.24 13.26
C GLU A 388 1.22 -8.45 14.13
N LYS A 389 0.55 -7.36 14.52
CA LYS A 389 -0.73 -7.42 15.25
C LYS A 389 -1.81 -8.05 14.36
N SER A 390 -2.72 -8.82 14.96
CA SER A 390 -3.76 -9.55 14.20
C SER A 390 -4.61 -8.65 13.31
N GLY A 391 -4.93 -7.44 13.76
CA GLY A 391 -5.78 -6.49 13.01
C GLY A 391 -5.15 -5.88 11.76
N VAL A 392 -3.83 -6.07 11.53
CA VAL A 392 -3.14 -5.52 10.36
C VAL A 392 -2.75 -6.58 9.33
N ILE A 393 -2.93 -7.87 9.65
CA ILE A 393 -2.66 -8.99 8.73
C ILE A 393 -3.64 -8.94 7.57
N HIS A 394 -3.12 -9.06 6.33
CA HIS A 394 -3.94 -8.98 5.13
C HIS A 394 -3.43 -9.89 4.01
N GLY A 395 -3.96 -11.11 3.93
CA GLY A 395 -3.59 -12.10 2.92
C GLY A 395 -2.06 -12.23 2.79
N LEU A 396 -1.56 -12.23 1.55
CA LEU A 396 -0.12 -12.27 1.26
C LEU A 396 0.57 -10.89 1.38
N THR A 397 -0.17 -9.80 1.41
CA THR A 397 0.41 -8.45 1.39
C THR A 397 0.95 -8.00 2.74
N ARG A 398 0.47 -8.60 3.84
CA ARG A 398 0.98 -8.37 5.20
C ARG A 398 0.88 -9.63 6.04
N VAL A 399 2.01 -10.26 6.26
CA VAL A 399 2.18 -11.58 6.86
C VAL A 399 3.15 -11.55 8.04
N ARG A 400 3.17 -12.60 8.85
CA ARG A 400 4.11 -12.77 9.98
C ARG A 400 5.37 -13.53 9.60
N GLY A 401 5.28 -14.45 8.65
CA GLY A 401 6.41 -15.18 8.08
C GLY A 401 6.52 -14.86 6.59
N MET A 402 7.67 -14.36 6.15
CA MET A 402 7.86 -13.95 4.76
C MET A 402 9.29 -14.23 4.28
N THR A 403 9.44 -14.37 2.98
CA THR A 403 10.74 -14.50 2.33
C THR A 403 11.07 -13.22 1.59
N GLN A 404 12.14 -12.54 2.02
CA GLN A 404 12.63 -11.35 1.33
C GLN A 404 13.67 -11.73 0.28
N ASP A 405 13.63 -11.07 -0.86
CA ASP A 405 14.74 -11.03 -1.82
C ASP A 405 15.76 -10.00 -1.37
N ASP A 406 16.46 -10.32 -0.31
CA ASP A 406 17.26 -9.37 0.46
C ASP A 406 18.70 -9.32 -0.02
N ALA A 407 19.21 -8.12 -0.23
CA ALA A 407 20.59 -7.91 -0.58
C ALA A 407 21.24 -6.78 0.21
N HIS A 408 22.53 -6.99 0.51
CA HIS A 408 23.35 -5.99 1.17
C HIS A 408 24.61 -5.77 0.35
N ILE A 409 24.82 -4.51 -0.06
CA ILE A 409 25.95 -4.10 -0.88
C ILE A 409 26.89 -3.30 0.02
N TYR A 410 28.14 -3.72 0.06
CA TYR A 410 29.22 -3.02 0.76
C TYR A 410 30.10 -2.34 -0.28
N THR A 411 30.25 -1.03 -0.17
CA THR A 411 30.98 -0.22 -1.13
C THR A 411 31.83 0.85 -0.45
N THR A 412 32.71 1.49 -1.21
CA THR A 412 33.42 2.67 -0.73
C THR A 412 32.53 3.92 -0.86
N LEU A 413 32.86 4.97 -0.10
CA LEU A 413 32.16 6.25 -0.21
C LEU A 413 32.30 6.85 -1.65
N GLU A 414 33.43 6.60 -2.32
CA GLU A 414 33.71 7.07 -3.68
C GLU A 414 32.79 6.40 -4.69
N ASN A 415 32.54 5.09 -4.57
CA ASN A 415 31.75 4.30 -5.53
C ASN A 415 30.25 4.27 -5.21
N MET A 416 29.83 4.82 -4.07
CA MET A 416 28.45 4.75 -3.59
C MET A 416 27.42 5.29 -4.60
N ALA A 417 27.72 6.41 -5.24
CA ALA A 417 26.78 7.03 -6.20
C ALA A 417 26.58 6.17 -7.45
N GLU A 418 27.64 5.55 -7.96
CA GLU A 418 27.60 4.64 -9.12
C GLU A 418 26.82 3.36 -8.78
N GLU A 419 27.07 2.79 -7.58
CA GLU A 419 26.34 1.62 -7.11
C GLU A 419 24.84 1.88 -6.97
N LEU A 420 24.43 3.04 -6.46
CA LEU A 420 23.02 3.42 -6.35
C LEU A 420 22.35 3.59 -7.71
N ASP A 421 23.03 4.19 -8.69
CA ASP A 421 22.50 4.35 -10.05
C ASP A 421 22.30 2.99 -10.74
N ASN A 422 23.30 2.12 -10.66
CA ASN A 422 23.23 0.76 -11.18
C ASN A 422 22.12 -0.05 -10.50
N LEU A 423 22.00 0.08 -9.19
CA LEU A 423 20.98 -0.61 -8.40
C LEU A 423 19.56 -0.16 -8.76
N LEU A 424 19.33 1.14 -8.90
CA LEU A 424 18.02 1.66 -9.32
C LEU A 424 17.63 1.16 -10.71
N LYS A 425 18.56 1.18 -11.67
CA LYS A 425 18.34 0.61 -13.01
C LYS A 425 18.00 -0.87 -12.96
N PHE A 426 18.73 -1.63 -12.16
CA PHE A 426 18.49 -3.07 -11.98
C PHE A 426 17.08 -3.33 -11.42
N VAL A 427 16.70 -2.61 -10.35
CA VAL A 427 15.38 -2.73 -9.70
C VAL A 427 14.25 -2.42 -10.69
N LEU A 428 14.32 -1.28 -11.37
CA LEU A 428 13.28 -0.85 -12.31
C LEU A 428 13.14 -1.82 -13.49
N ASN A 429 14.26 -2.31 -14.03
CA ASN A 429 14.25 -3.27 -15.15
C ASN A 429 13.64 -4.61 -14.72
N LEU A 430 13.98 -5.10 -13.52
CA LEU A 430 13.44 -6.37 -13.05
C LEU A 430 11.93 -6.28 -12.78
N LEU A 431 11.43 -5.17 -12.23
CA LEU A 431 9.99 -4.95 -12.06
C LEU A 431 9.25 -4.90 -13.40
N LYS A 432 9.83 -4.26 -14.43
CA LYS A 432 9.28 -4.25 -15.80
C LYS A 432 9.20 -5.64 -16.41
N ASP A 433 10.18 -6.50 -16.15
CA ASP A 433 10.16 -7.90 -16.61
C ASP A 433 8.96 -8.67 -16.07
N TYR A 434 8.41 -8.26 -14.91
CA TYR A 434 7.18 -8.81 -14.32
C TYR A 434 5.90 -8.05 -14.75
N GLY A 435 6.00 -7.07 -15.66
CA GLY A 435 4.86 -6.33 -16.21
C GLY A 435 4.44 -5.10 -15.39
N LEU A 436 5.22 -4.70 -14.39
CA LEU A 436 5.01 -3.45 -13.66
C LEU A 436 5.92 -2.39 -14.26
N ASP A 437 5.36 -1.39 -14.95
CA ASP A 437 6.10 -0.37 -15.72
C ASP A 437 5.73 1.08 -15.38
N ASP A 438 4.65 1.32 -14.64
CA ASP A 438 4.27 2.64 -14.14
C ASP A 438 4.79 2.85 -12.71
N PHE A 439 5.83 3.69 -12.58
CA PHE A 439 6.53 3.93 -11.33
C PHE A 439 6.61 5.41 -10.96
N TYR A 440 6.69 5.65 -9.66
CA TYR A 440 7.32 6.86 -9.10
C TYR A 440 8.25 6.47 -7.95
N LEU A 441 9.19 7.33 -7.63
CA LEU A 441 10.11 7.16 -6.50
C LEU A 441 9.65 8.01 -5.32
N GLU A 442 9.85 7.49 -4.13
CA GLU A 442 9.59 8.19 -2.88
C GLU A 442 10.88 8.23 -2.06
N LEU A 443 11.36 9.41 -1.72
CA LEU A 443 12.54 9.60 -0.89
C LEU A 443 12.13 9.98 0.53
N SER A 444 12.27 9.04 1.46
CA SER A 444 12.02 9.25 2.87
C SER A 444 13.23 9.82 3.57
N THR A 445 13.03 10.90 4.34
CA THR A 445 14.08 11.64 5.03
C THR A 445 14.07 11.40 6.53
N LYS A 446 15.04 12.01 7.23
CA LYS A 446 15.27 11.88 8.68
C LYS A 446 14.03 12.20 9.51
N ASN A 447 13.70 11.32 10.46
CA ASN A 447 12.78 11.64 11.55
C ASN A 447 13.57 12.23 12.70
N PRO A 448 13.33 13.50 13.13
CA PRO A 448 14.10 14.15 14.17
C PRO A 448 14.09 13.44 15.52
N GLU A 449 13.01 12.72 15.85
CA GLU A 449 12.79 12.09 17.16
C GLU A 449 13.27 10.62 17.20
N LYS A 450 13.43 9.97 16.04
CA LYS A 450 13.65 8.53 15.96
C LYS A 450 14.81 8.15 15.03
N SER A 451 15.88 8.92 15.03
CA SER A 451 17.02 8.66 14.15
C SER A 451 18.34 8.62 14.91
N VAL A 452 19.24 7.74 14.47
CA VAL A 452 20.61 7.64 14.96
C VAL A 452 21.59 8.18 13.92
N GLY A 453 22.82 8.52 14.34
CA GLY A 453 23.84 9.13 13.48
C GLY A 453 23.82 10.65 13.46
N THR A 454 24.81 11.24 12.83
CA THR A 454 25.01 12.70 12.78
C THR A 454 24.17 13.34 11.67
N ASP A 455 23.82 14.62 11.83
CA ASP A 455 23.11 15.37 10.79
C ASP A 455 23.89 15.43 9.47
N ALA A 456 25.22 15.51 9.54
CA ALA A 456 26.08 15.52 8.37
C ALA A 456 25.98 14.22 7.55
N GLU A 457 25.98 13.06 8.21
CA GLU A 457 25.79 11.75 7.56
C GLU A 457 24.41 11.66 6.89
N TRP A 458 23.35 12.13 7.58
CA TRP A 458 22.01 12.15 7.04
C TRP A 458 21.87 13.05 5.82
N VAL A 459 22.43 14.28 5.87
CA VAL A 459 22.43 15.21 4.74
C VAL A 459 23.15 14.61 3.54
N GLN A 460 24.35 14.05 3.76
CA GLN A 460 25.14 13.42 2.69
C GLN A 460 24.39 12.22 2.07
N ALA A 461 23.83 11.34 2.90
CA ALA A 461 23.10 10.16 2.43
C ALA A 461 21.84 10.55 1.66
N THR A 462 21.05 11.49 2.19
CA THR A 462 19.81 11.96 1.53
C THR A 462 20.10 12.60 0.18
N GLU A 463 21.12 13.47 0.12
CA GLU A 463 21.49 14.13 -1.13
C GLU A 463 22.02 13.16 -2.18
N THR A 464 22.75 12.13 -1.77
CA THR A 464 23.23 11.09 -2.69
C THR A 464 22.08 10.26 -3.26
N LEU A 465 21.12 9.84 -2.40
CA LEU A 465 19.92 9.14 -2.86
C LEU A 465 19.06 10.03 -3.77
N ARG A 466 18.89 11.31 -3.44
CA ARG A 466 18.14 12.27 -4.25
C ARG A 466 18.71 12.37 -5.66
N LYS A 467 20.02 12.56 -5.82
CA LYS A 467 20.70 12.63 -7.11
C LYS A 467 20.55 11.35 -7.92
N ALA A 468 20.68 10.18 -7.27
CA ALA A 468 20.49 8.90 -7.94
C ALA A 468 19.05 8.71 -8.43
N ALA A 469 18.06 9.14 -7.62
CA ALA A 469 16.65 9.09 -7.99
C ALA A 469 16.32 10.02 -9.17
N GLU A 470 16.77 11.27 -9.13
CA GLU A 470 16.56 12.26 -10.19
C GLU A 470 17.19 11.84 -11.53
N ALA A 471 18.32 11.13 -11.50
CA ALA A 471 18.97 10.60 -12.69
C ALA A 471 18.11 9.60 -13.47
N GLN A 472 17.16 8.93 -12.82
CA GLN A 472 16.25 7.97 -13.46
C GLN A 472 15.16 8.65 -14.31
N LYS A 473 14.94 9.95 -14.16
CA LYS A 473 13.93 10.75 -14.91
C LYS A 473 12.49 10.25 -14.74
N ILE A 474 12.17 9.69 -13.59
CA ILE A 474 10.81 9.32 -13.18
C ILE A 474 10.39 10.23 -12.02
N PRO A 475 9.06 10.42 -11.78
CA PRO A 475 8.59 11.30 -10.71
C PRO A 475 9.19 10.95 -9.36
N LEU A 476 9.62 11.95 -8.60
CA LEU A 476 10.17 11.82 -7.25
C LEU A 476 9.30 12.60 -6.27
N VAL A 477 8.83 11.92 -5.24
CA VAL A 477 8.05 12.48 -4.13
C VAL A 477 8.89 12.46 -2.86
N MET A 478 8.83 13.53 -2.06
CA MET A 478 9.50 13.60 -0.76
C MET A 478 8.57 13.08 0.33
N ASP A 479 9.07 12.19 1.18
CA ASP A 479 8.40 11.67 2.38
C ASP A 479 9.20 12.12 3.61
N GLU A 480 8.81 13.27 4.16
CA GLU A 480 9.52 13.89 5.27
C GLU A 480 9.31 13.11 6.57
N GLY A 481 10.41 12.69 7.20
CA GLY A 481 10.38 11.94 8.44
C GLY A 481 10.04 10.45 8.32
N GLY A 482 9.80 9.94 7.12
CA GLY A 482 9.39 8.53 6.87
C GLY A 482 10.53 7.52 6.80
N ALA A 483 11.79 7.94 6.97
CA ALA A 483 12.94 7.04 6.93
C ALA A 483 13.02 6.09 8.15
N ALA A 484 13.77 4.99 7.99
CA ALA A 484 14.13 4.15 9.13
C ALA A 484 15.14 4.90 10.05
N PHE A 485 15.27 4.42 11.27
CA PHE A 485 16.10 5.09 12.29
C PHE A 485 17.58 5.19 11.91
N TYR A 486 18.09 4.37 11.00
CA TYR A 486 19.52 4.27 10.67
C TYR A 486 19.90 4.90 9.31
N GLY A 487 18.96 5.34 8.49
CA GLY A 487 19.30 6.00 7.24
C GLY A 487 18.12 6.33 6.33
N PRO A 488 18.30 7.26 5.38
CA PRO A 488 17.30 7.61 4.38
C PRO A 488 17.07 6.47 3.40
N LYS A 489 15.89 6.45 2.78
CA LYS A 489 15.51 5.39 1.84
C LYS A 489 14.85 5.94 0.58
N ILE A 490 15.06 5.26 -0.54
CA ILE A 490 14.22 5.36 -1.72
C ILE A 490 13.27 4.16 -1.73
N SER A 491 11.96 4.43 -1.86
CA SER A 491 10.96 3.42 -2.15
C SER A 491 10.56 3.52 -3.62
N VAL A 492 10.50 2.38 -4.32
CA VAL A 492 9.91 2.30 -5.67
C VAL A 492 8.44 1.98 -5.49
N GLN A 493 7.60 2.91 -5.88
CA GLN A 493 6.15 2.79 -5.87
C GLN A 493 5.69 2.39 -7.27
N ALA A 494 5.06 1.21 -7.40
CA ALA A 494 4.53 0.72 -8.67
C ALA A 494 3.01 0.78 -8.67
N LYS A 495 2.39 1.14 -9.81
CA LYS A 495 0.95 1.07 -9.98
C LYS A 495 0.56 -0.26 -10.64
N ASP A 496 -0.48 -0.87 -10.11
CA ASP A 496 -1.07 -2.07 -10.71
C ASP A 496 -2.04 -1.71 -11.85
N ALA A 497 -2.63 -2.72 -12.47
CA ALA A 497 -3.59 -2.55 -13.57
C ALA A 497 -4.85 -1.72 -13.21
N LEU A 498 -5.11 -1.49 -11.93
CA LEU A 498 -6.21 -0.65 -11.44
C LEU A 498 -5.73 0.76 -11.00
N GLY A 499 -4.45 1.07 -11.19
CA GLY A 499 -3.84 2.33 -10.74
C GLY A 499 -3.60 2.42 -9.23
N ARG A 500 -3.76 1.30 -8.47
CA ARG A 500 -3.42 1.28 -7.05
C ARG A 500 -1.91 1.25 -6.87
N THR A 501 -1.42 2.07 -5.95
CA THR A 501 0.00 2.17 -5.67
C THR A 501 0.45 1.12 -4.67
N TRP A 502 1.56 0.45 -4.98
CA TRP A 502 2.21 -0.55 -4.15
C TRP A 502 3.68 -0.21 -3.96
N GLN A 503 4.12 -0.10 -2.71
CA GLN A 503 5.55 -0.05 -2.43
C GLN A 503 6.17 -1.40 -2.72
N MET A 504 7.00 -1.48 -3.76
CA MET A 504 7.67 -2.69 -4.19
C MET A 504 9.07 -2.78 -3.61
N SER A 505 9.94 -1.89 -4.01
CA SER A 505 11.36 -1.97 -3.64
C SER A 505 11.73 -0.90 -2.63
N THR A 506 12.74 -1.22 -1.82
CA THR A 506 13.37 -0.29 -0.88
C THR A 506 14.88 -0.34 -1.08
N ILE A 507 15.50 0.84 -1.22
CA ILE A 507 16.96 1.02 -1.25
C ILE A 507 17.30 1.99 -0.12
N GLN A 508 18.21 1.61 0.77
CA GLN A 508 18.50 2.36 1.98
C GLN A 508 20.00 2.43 2.24
N LEU A 509 20.50 3.63 2.49
CA LEU A 509 21.88 3.84 2.90
C LEU A 509 22.02 3.69 4.41
N ASP A 510 23.06 3.00 4.83
CA ASP A 510 23.35 2.76 6.24
C ASP A 510 24.85 2.94 6.53
N PHE A 511 25.15 3.90 7.40
CA PHE A 511 26.48 4.14 7.94
C PHE A 511 26.63 3.56 9.36
N GLN A 512 25.53 3.15 10.00
CA GLN A 512 25.46 2.77 11.41
C GLN A 512 25.80 1.30 11.65
N LEU A 513 25.22 0.38 10.88
CA LEU A 513 25.53 -1.04 11.05
C LEU A 513 26.99 -1.37 10.74
N PRO A 514 27.66 -0.82 9.70
CA PRO A 514 29.08 -0.97 9.52
C PRO A 514 29.90 -0.50 10.73
N GLN A 515 29.44 0.55 11.43
CA GLN A 515 30.07 1.03 12.65
C GLN A 515 29.85 0.09 13.84
N LYS A 516 28.61 -0.33 14.09
CA LYS A 516 28.26 -1.22 15.21
C LYS A 516 28.93 -2.60 15.10
N PHE A 517 29.10 -3.10 13.87
CA PHE A 517 29.79 -4.36 13.60
C PHE A 517 31.30 -4.20 13.41
N GLU A 518 31.84 -2.97 13.47
CA GLU A 518 33.27 -2.67 13.24
C GLU A 518 33.77 -3.24 11.92
N LEU A 519 32.99 -3.03 10.83
CA LEU A 519 33.37 -3.49 9.50
C LEU A 519 34.49 -2.61 8.94
N GLU A 520 35.49 -3.21 8.35
CA GLU A 520 36.68 -2.52 7.85
C GLU A 520 37.13 -3.07 6.49
N PHE A 521 37.78 -2.22 5.71
CA PHE A 521 38.56 -2.62 4.54
C PHE A 521 39.86 -1.82 4.45
N LYS A 522 40.89 -2.41 3.82
CA LYS A 522 42.17 -1.75 3.54
C LYS A 522 42.08 -0.97 2.25
N ASP A 523 42.27 0.35 2.30
CA ASP A 523 42.20 1.24 1.15
C ASP A 523 43.53 1.26 0.35
N LYS A 524 43.52 1.95 -0.80
CA LYS A 524 44.66 2.07 -1.76
C LYS A 524 45.91 2.63 -1.11
N ASP A 525 45.76 3.55 -0.18
CA ASP A 525 46.84 4.18 0.57
C ASP A 525 47.34 3.36 1.79
N GLY A 526 46.76 2.17 1.99
CA GLY A 526 47.08 1.30 3.12
C GLY A 526 46.35 1.65 4.42
N SER A 527 45.54 2.71 4.44
CA SER A 527 44.71 3.05 5.59
C SER A 527 43.54 2.07 5.74
N VAL A 528 43.05 1.94 6.97
CA VAL A 528 41.83 1.16 7.26
C VAL A 528 40.65 2.11 7.24
N LYS A 529 39.66 1.77 6.42
CA LYS A 529 38.42 2.54 6.26
C LYS A 529 37.19 1.68 6.50
N ARG A 530 36.05 2.33 6.76
CA ARG A 530 34.76 1.68 6.94
C ARG A 530 33.95 1.68 5.64
N PRO A 531 33.34 0.56 5.25
CA PRO A 531 32.47 0.54 4.07
C PRO A 531 31.15 1.27 4.32
N VAL A 532 30.53 1.77 3.26
CA VAL A 532 29.11 2.13 3.24
C VAL A 532 28.30 0.88 2.95
N MET A 533 27.19 0.71 3.64
CA MET A 533 26.26 -0.40 3.42
C MET A 533 25.00 0.09 2.75
N ILE A 534 24.55 -0.61 1.72
CA ILE A 534 23.29 -0.36 1.04
C ILE A 534 22.40 -1.58 1.27
N HIS A 535 21.26 -1.38 1.91
CA HIS A 535 20.20 -2.38 2.03
C HIS A 535 19.30 -2.31 0.81
N ARG A 536 18.90 -3.45 0.29
CA ARG A 536 17.96 -3.51 -0.80
C ARG A 536 17.05 -4.73 -0.69
N ALA A 537 15.74 -4.50 -0.67
CA ALA A 537 14.72 -5.50 -0.95
C ALA A 537 14.00 -5.05 -2.24
N LEU A 538 13.98 -5.89 -3.28
CA LEU A 538 13.43 -5.52 -4.58
C LEU A 538 11.92 -5.76 -4.62
N PHE A 539 11.46 -6.91 -4.14
CA PHE A 539 10.04 -7.28 -4.09
C PHE A 539 9.39 -6.93 -2.74
N GLY A 540 10.17 -6.49 -1.77
CA GLY A 540 9.79 -6.38 -0.38
C GLY A 540 9.67 -7.76 0.29
N SER A 541 8.75 -8.61 -0.18
CA SER A 541 8.73 -10.05 0.08
C SER A 541 8.11 -10.78 -1.11
N ILE A 542 8.47 -12.05 -1.28
CA ILE A 542 7.91 -12.91 -2.33
C ILE A 542 6.40 -13.04 -2.17
N GLU A 543 5.92 -13.19 -0.94
CA GLU A 543 4.49 -13.30 -0.63
C GLU A 543 3.73 -12.04 -1.07
N ARG A 544 4.21 -10.86 -0.68
CA ARG A 544 3.61 -9.58 -1.06
C ARG A 544 3.62 -9.38 -2.57
N PHE A 545 4.75 -9.62 -3.20
CA PHE A 545 4.91 -9.46 -4.65
C PHE A 545 4.01 -10.43 -5.43
N PHE A 546 3.94 -11.69 -4.98
CA PHE A 546 3.02 -12.68 -5.53
C PHE A 546 1.56 -12.19 -5.46
N GLY A 547 1.13 -11.70 -4.31
CA GLY A 547 -0.21 -11.14 -4.14
C GLY A 547 -0.49 -9.97 -5.08
N VAL A 548 0.45 -9.03 -5.22
CA VAL A 548 0.34 -7.88 -6.12
C VAL A 548 0.26 -8.32 -7.58
N LEU A 549 1.11 -9.26 -8.02
CA LEU A 549 1.07 -9.79 -9.38
C LEU A 549 -0.23 -10.55 -9.67
N LEU A 550 -0.73 -11.32 -8.71
CA LEU A 550 -1.99 -12.04 -8.83
C LEU A 550 -3.16 -11.07 -9.07
N GLU A 551 -3.21 -9.96 -8.34
CA GLU A 551 -4.20 -8.91 -8.52
C GLU A 551 -3.98 -8.11 -9.81
N HIS A 552 -2.73 -7.79 -10.14
CA HIS A 552 -2.38 -7.07 -11.37
C HIS A 552 -2.87 -7.82 -12.61
N TYR A 553 -2.60 -9.12 -12.68
CA TYR A 553 -2.99 -9.97 -13.79
C TYR A 553 -4.41 -10.56 -13.65
N ALA A 554 -5.14 -10.29 -12.55
CA ALA A 554 -6.43 -10.94 -12.26
C ALA A 554 -6.35 -12.47 -12.37
N GLY A 555 -5.24 -13.07 -11.97
CA GLY A 555 -4.95 -14.50 -12.10
C GLY A 555 -4.51 -14.95 -13.50
N ALA A 556 -4.65 -14.10 -14.53
CA ALA A 556 -4.29 -14.43 -15.92
C ALA A 556 -2.82 -14.13 -16.20
N PHE A 557 -1.92 -14.81 -15.49
CA PHE A 557 -0.48 -14.63 -15.64
C PHE A 557 -0.01 -14.76 -17.09
N PRO A 558 1.07 -14.06 -17.50
CA PRO A 558 1.72 -14.32 -18.78
C PRO A 558 2.25 -15.76 -18.83
N PRO A 559 2.38 -16.36 -20.03
CA PRO A 559 2.73 -17.76 -20.19
C PRO A 559 3.96 -18.21 -19.40
N TRP A 560 5.00 -17.37 -19.29
CA TRP A 560 6.22 -17.73 -18.58
C TRP A 560 6.01 -17.91 -17.07
N LEU A 561 5.05 -17.19 -16.45
CA LEU A 561 4.69 -17.30 -15.03
C LEU A 561 3.57 -18.31 -14.77
N ALA A 562 2.73 -18.62 -15.77
CA ALA A 562 1.55 -19.47 -15.58
C ALA A 562 1.94 -20.86 -15.02
N PRO A 563 1.26 -21.38 -13.98
CA PRO A 563 1.60 -22.68 -13.39
C PRO A 563 1.38 -23.84 -14.38
N VAL A 564 0.32 -23.76 -15.18
CA VAL A 564 0.06 -24.60 -16.34
C VAL A 564 0.06 -23.69 -17.56
N GLN A 565 0.96 -23.93 -18.49
CA GLN A 565 1.12 -23.08 -19.67
C GLN A 565 0.25 -23.55 -20.84
N VAL A 566 0.05 -24.86 -20.93
CA VAL A 566 -0.71 -25.50 -21.99
C VAL A 566 -1.60 -26.58 -21.40
N VAL A 567 -2.86 -26.63 -21.82
CA VAL A 567 -3.72 -27.78 -21.61
C VAL A 567 -4.05 -28.42 -22.97
N CYS A 568 -3.74 -29.70 -23.10
CA CYS A 568 -4.13 -30.51 -24.26
C CYS A 568 -5.52 -31.11 -24.00
N ILE A 569 -6.46 -30.90 -24.94
CA ILE A 569 -7.85 -31.29 -24.78
C ILE A 569 -8.21 -32.30 -25.91
N PRO A 570 -8.34 -33.59 -25.60
CA PRO A 570 -8.84 -34.60 -26.57
C PRO A 570 -10.35 -34.42 -26.77
N ILE A 571 -10.80 -34.49 -28.01
CA ILE A 571 -12.25 -34.52 -28.35
C ILE A 571 -12.84 -35.88 -27.96
N ALA A 572 -12.06 -36.97 -28.13
CA ALA A 572 -12.37 -38.31 -27.68
C ALA A 572 -11.13 -39.01 -27.17
N ASP A 573 -11.28 -40.07 -26.38
CA ASP A 573 -10.16 -40.79 -25.74
C ASP A 573 -9.14 -41.35 -26.77
N THR A 574 -9.60 -41.65 -27.99
CA THR A 574 -8.73 -42.07 -29.09
C THR A 574 -7.66 -41.05 -29.49
N HIS A 575 -7.84 -39.76 -29.11
CA HIS A 575 -6.89 -38.69 -29.39
C HIS A 575 -5.84 -38.48 -28.29
N ILE A 576 -5.99 -39.16 -27.13
CA ILE A 576 -5.08 -38.97 -25.97
C ILE A 576 -3.65 -39.33 -26.34
N ASP A 577 -3.41 -40.45 -27.05
CA ASP A 577 -2.02 -40.86 -27.36
C ASP A 577 -1.34 -39.89 -28.33
N TYR A 578 -2.06 -39.32 -29.29
CA TYR A 578 -1.55 -38.23 -30.11
C TYR A 578 -1.15 -36.98 -29.28
N LEU A 579 -1.99 -36.58 -28.33
CA LEU A 579 -1.71 -35.45 -27.46
C LEU A 579 -0.56 -35.73 -26.50
N LYS A 580 -0.32 -36.99 -26.08
CA LYS A 580 0.85 -37.39 -25.28
C LYS A 580 2.16 -37.20 -26.03
N GLU A 581 2.17 -37.41 -27.36
CA GLU A 581 3.35 -37.12 -28.17
C GLU A 581 3.64 -35.61 -28.20
N ILE A 582 2.61 -34.78 -28.33
CA ILE A 582 2.72 -33.32 -28.29
C ILE A 582 3.16 -32.86 -26.89
N GLU A 583 2.58 -33.41 -25.84
CA GLU A 583 2.95 -33.14 -24.46
C GLU A 583 4.45 -33.45 -24.25
N SER A 584 4.92 -34.60 -24.73
CA SER A 584 6.33 -35.00 -24.61
C SER A 584 7.26 -34.02 -25.31
N LYS A 585 6.90 -33.54 -26.52
CA LYS A 585 7.68 -32.53 -27.26
C LYS A 585 7.72 -31.18 -26.51
N LEU A 586 6.60 -30.75 -25.91
CA LEU A 586 6.51 -29.54 -25.13
C LEU A 586 7.33 -29.64 -23.83
N LYS A 587 7.22 -30.77 -23.10
CA LYS A 587 7.99 -31.03 -21.88
C LYS A 587 9.51 -31.04 -22.16
N ALA A 588 9.96 -31.59 -23.28
CA ALA A 588 11.35 -31.56 -23.69
C ALA A 588 11.91 -30.14 -23.90
N LYS A 589 11.02 -29.16 -24.12
CA LYS A 589 11.37 -27.72 -24.21
C LYS A 589 11.14 -26.96 -22.90
N GLY A 590 10.85 -27.67 -21.80
CA GLY A 590 10.64 -27.07 -20.49
C GLY A 590 9.24 -26.45 -20.29
N VAL A 591 8.30 -26.71 -21.20
CA VAL A 591 6.91 -26.19 -21.10
C VAL A 591 6.11 -27.01 -20.08
N ARG A 592 5.38 -26.33 -19.20
CA ARG A 592 4.45 -26.92 -18.23
C ARG A 592 3.12 -27.22 -18.92
N VAL A 593 2.90 -28.47 -19.25
CA VAL A 593 1.77 -28.94 -20.05
C VAL A 593 1.06 -30.08 -19.34
N GLU A 594 -0.26 -30.08 -19.43
CA GLU A 594 -1.17 -31.11 -18.90
C GLU A 594 -2.11 -31.60 -20.00
N ILE A 595 -2.61 -32.83 -19.86
CA ILE A 595 -3.69 -33.38 -20.72
C ILE A 595 -4.92 -33.51 -19.86
N ASP A 596 -6.04 -32.92 -20.28
CA ASP A 596 -7.35 -33.13 -19.64
C ASP A 596 -7.97 -34.44 -20.12
N SER A 597 -7.62 -35.53 -19.43
CA SER A 597 -8.14 -36.88 -19.67
C SER A 597 -9.45 -37.18 -18.94
N SER A 598 -10.14 -36.17 -18.38
CA SER A 598 -11.44 -36.37 -17.73
C SER A 598 -12.51 -36.85 -18.73
N ASP A 599 -13.58 -37.50 -18.24
CA ASP A 599 -14.74 -37.91 -19.03
C ASP A 599 -15.68 -36.75 -19.43
N ASP A 600 -15.25 -35.50 -19.13
CA ASP A 600 -16.02 -34.30 -19.43
C ASP A 600 -16.09 -34.02 -20.91
N ARG A 601 -17.20 -33.41 -21.36
CA ARG A 601 -17.36 -32.93 -22.74
C ARG A 601 -16.34 -31.80 -23.03
N MET A 602 -15.86 -31.75 -24.29
CA MET A 602 -14.89 -30.78 -24.77
C MET A 602 -15.17 -29.32 -24.28
N GLN A 603 -16.42 -28.84 -24.42
CA GLN A 603 -16.80 -27.50 -23.97
C GLN A 603 -16.58 -27.27 -22.47
N LYS A 604 -16.81 -28.32 -21.63
CA LYS A 604 -16.55 -28.20 -20.19
C LYS A 604 -15.05 -28.18 -19.90
N LYS A 605 -14.25 -28.99 -20.59
CA LYS A 605 -12.77 -28.95 -20.50
C LYS A 605 -12.23 -27.59 -20.89
N ILE A 606 -12.71 -27.00 -22.00
CA ILE A 606 -12.33 -25.64 -22.42
C ILE A 606 -12.71 -24.61 -21.34
N ARG A 607 -13.94 -24.68 -20.83
CA ARG A 607 -14.39 -23.76 -19.75
C ARG A 607 -13.55 -23.90 -18.50
N THR A 608 -13.19 -25.12 -18.11
CA THR A 608 -12.32 -25.38 -16.96
C THR A 608 -10.95 -24.73 -17.17
N ALA A 609 -10.31 -24.94 -18.32
CA ALA A 609 -9.02 -24.34 -18.66
C ALA A 609 -9.08 -22.80 -18.67
N GLN A 610 -10.15 -22.21 -19.22
CA GLN A 610 -10.37 -20.76 -19.21
C GLN A 610 -10.57 -20.22 -17.79
N THR A 611 -11.35 -20.92 -16.94
CA THR A 611 -11.56 -20.54 -15.54
C THR A 611 -10.26 -20.60 -14.76
N GLN A 612 -9.42 -21.62 -15.02
CA GLN A 612 -8.07 -21.75 -14.45
C GLN A 612 -7.04 -20.84 -15.12
N LYS A 613 -7.47 -19.95 -16.02
CA LYS A 613 -6.62 -18.92 -16.68
C LYS A 613 -5.44 -19.51 -17.46
N VAL A 614 -5.57 -20.75 -17.97
CA VAL A 614 -4.49 -21.38 -18.74
C VAL A 614 -4.27 -20.60 -20.06
N PRO A 615 -3.03 -20.19 -20.40
CA PRO A 615 -2.76 -19.37 -21.59
C PRO A 615 -3.14 -20.02 -22.91
N PHE A 616 -2.79 -21.31 -23.07
CA PHE A 616 -2.95 -22.03 -24.33
C PHE A 616 -3.71 -23.35 -24.15
N MET A 617 -4.61 -23.64 -25.07
CA MET A 617 -5.30 -24.91 -25.19
C MET A 617 -5.01 -25.51 -26.57
N LEU A 618 -4.54 -26.76 -26.60
CA LEU A 618 -4.34 -27.53 -27.83
C LEU A 618 -5.44 -28.59 -27.91
N ILE A 619 -6.39 -28.41 -28.81
CA ILE A 619 -7.53 -29.31 -28.98
C ILE A 619 -7.25 -30.21 -30.18
N ALA A 620 -7.49 -31.53 -30.06
CA ALA A 620 -7.32 -32.45 -31.15
C ALA A 620 -8.51 -33.38 -31.35
N GLY A 621 -8.95 -33.53 -32.61
CA GLY A 621 -9.90 -34.46 -33.08
C GLY A 621 -9.37 -35.25 -34.29
N ASP A 622 -10.18 -36.09 -34.94
CA ASP A 622 -9.76 -36.95 -36.05
C ASP A 622 -9.10 -36.19 -37.21
N GLN A 623 -9.60 -35.01 -37.54
CA GLN A 623 -9.05 -34.17 -38.61
C GLN A 623 -7.65 -33.63 -38.21
N ASP A 624 -7.51 -33.20 -36.97
CA ASP A 624 -6.25 -32.68 -36.47
C ASP A 624 -5.17 -33.78 -36.44
N VAL A 625 -5.52 -34.97 -35.95
CA VAL A 625 -4.61 -36.15 -35.95
C VAL A 625 -4.16 -36.49 -37.36
N SER A 626 -5.12 -36.55 -38.31
CA SER A 626 -4.83 -36.92 -39.73
C SER A 626 -3.92 -35.88 -40.40
N ALA A 627 -4.02 -34.60 -40.03
CA ALA A 627 -3.24 -33.51 -40.57
C ALA A 627 -1.94 -33.21 -39.82
N ASN A 628 -1.61 -33.96 -38.76
CA ASN A 628 -0.54 -33.65 -37.80
C ASN A 628 -0.62 -32.19 -37.32
N ALA A 629 -1.79 -31.77 -36.88
CA ALA A 629 -2.16 -30.42 -36.50
C ALA A 629 -2.92 -30.40 -35.16
N VAL A 630 -3.24 -29.21 -34.69
CA VAL A 630 -4.09 -28.95 -33.52
C VAL A 630 -4.98 -27.75 -33.79
N SER A 631 -6.14 -27.70 -33.14
CA SER A 631 -6.88 -26.47 -33.00
C SER A 631 -6.29 -25.69 -31.83
N PHE A 632 -5.58 -24.59 -32.13
CA PHE A 632 -4.86 -23.73 -31.16
C PHE A 632 -5.81 -22.68 -30.62
N ARG A 633 -6.07 -22.72 -29.32
CA ARG A 633 -6.99 -21.79 -28.65
C ARG A 633 -6.32 -21.04 -27.53
N PHE A 634 -6.57 -19.73 -27.46
CA PHE A 634 -6.13 -18.84 -26.39
C PHE A 634 -7.18 -18.75 -25.28
N ARG A 635 -6.77 -18.31 -24.09
CA ARG A 635 -7.69 -18.14 -22.96
C ARG A 635 -8.77 -17.08 -23.17
N ASP A 636 -8.55 -16.08 -24.04
CA ASP A 636 -9.55 -15.08 -24.42
C ASP A 636 -10.67 -15.64 -25.33
N GLY A 637 -10.51 -16.88 -25.79
CA GLY A 637 -11.43 -17.55 -26.67
C GLY A 637 -11.06 -17.51 -28.14
N THR A 638 -10.06 -16.72 -28.55
CA THR A 638 -9.55 -16.74 -29.94
C THR A 638 -9.02 -18.13 -30.26
N GLN A 639 -9.33 -18.64 -31.46
CA GLN A 639 -8.99 -19.99 -31.91
C GLN A 639 -8.56 -20.00 -33.37
N GLU A 640 -7.48 -20.71 -33.63
CA GLU A 640 -6.99 -21.04 -34.98
C GLU A 640 -7.06 -22.56 -35.18
N ASN A 641 -7.70 -23.01 -36.25
CA ASN A 641 -7.81 -24.44 -36.54
C ASN A 641 -6.69 -24.90 -37.48
N SER A 642 -6.37 -26.19 -37.43
CA SER A 642 -5.38 -26.84 -38.30
C SER A 642 -3.99 -26.19 -38.25
N VAL A 643 -3.56 -25.73 -37.09
CA VAL A 643 -2.21 -25.25 -36.87
C VAL A 643 -1.27 -26.46 -36.76
N SER A 644 -0.17 -26.48 -37.54
CA SER A 644 0.78 -27.60 -37.44
C SER A 644 1.35 -27.72 -36.03
N VAL A 645 1.63 -28.95 -35.57
CA VAL A 645 2.18 -29.22 -34.25
C VAL A 645 3.49 -28.41 -34.01
N ASP A 646 4.35 -28.37 -35.03
CA ASP A 646 5.64 -27.68 -34.92
C ASP A 646 5.47 -26.15 -34.78
N ASP A 647 4.51 -25.56 -35.51
CA ASP A 647 4.20 -24.13 -35.41
C ASP A 647 3.55 -23.79 -34.07
N ALA A 648 2.64 -24.64 -33.58
CA ALA A 648 2.03 -24.47 -32.26
C ALA A 648 3.12 -24.50 -31.15
N ILE A 649 4.00 -25.46 -31.17
CA ILE A 649 5.12 -25.56 -30.21
C ILE A 649 6.02 -24.33 -30.30
N LYS A 650 6.39 -23.90 -31.52
CA LYS A 650 7.23 -22.72 -31.74
C LYS A 650 6.61 -21.47 -31.13
N ARG A 651 5.33 -21.22 -31.40
CA ARG A 651 4.60 -20.05 -30.87
C ARG A 651 4.53 -20.05 -29.34
N ILE A 652 4.28 -21.20 -28.73
CA ILE A 652 4.24 -21.35 -27.27
C ILE A 652 5.62 -21.03 -26.67
N VAL A 653 6.68 -21.63 -27.18
CA VAL A 653 8.05 -21.41 -26.71
C VAL A 653 8.44 -19.93 -26.87
N GLU A 654 8.14 -19.34 -28.03
CA GLU A 654 8.43 -17.93 -28.30
C GLU A 654 7.68 -16.98 -27.32
N ALA A 655 6.42 -17.27 -27.01
CA ALA A 655 5.63 -16.48 -26.06
C ALA A 655 6.20 -16.59 -24.63
N ILE A 656 6.71 -17.76 -24.24
CA ILE A 656 7.35 -17.97 -22.95
C ILE A 656 8.68 -17.24 -22.89
N ASP A 657 9.55 -17.42 -23.89
CA ASP A 657 10.91 -16.86 -23.92
C ASP A 657 10.89 -15.31 -23.97
N LYS A 658 9.97 -14.74 -24.76
CA LYS A 658 9.79 -13.30 -24.91
C LYS A 658 8.88 -12.69 -23.85
N ARG A 659 8.31 -13.50 -22.93
CA ARG A 659 7.38 -13.07 -21.85
C ARG A 659 6.15 -12.31 -22.38
N ILE A 660 5.65 -12.73 -23.53
CA ILE A 660 4.50 -12.10 -24.19
C ILE A 660 3.24 -12.37 -23.34
N GLN A 661 2.42 -11.33 -23.12
CA GLN A 661 1.08 -11.49 -22.57
C GLN A 661 0.12 -11.98 -23.66
N VAL A 662 -0.72 -13.01 -23.36
CA VAL A 662 -1.68 -13.63 -24.27
C VAL A 662 -3.08 -13.69 -23.64
#